data_a45b83ec10d038b6e88a7a9ec6235785
#
_entry.id   a45b83ec10d038b6e88a7a9ec6235785
#
_cell.length_a   1.000
_cell.length_b   1.000
_cell.length_c   1.000
_cell.angle_alpha   90.00
_cell.angle_beta   90.00
_cell.angle_gamma   90.00
#
_symmetry.space_group_name_H-M   'P 1'
#
loop_
_entity.id
_entity.type
_entity.pdbx_description
1 polymer ?
#
loop_
_entity_poly.entity_id
_entity_poly.type
_entity_poly.pdbx_seq_one_letter_code
_entity_poly.pdbx_strand_id
1 'polypeptide(L)'
;MKEEMAMALSRKYIGLLQRHRYVILLAAAMLTFLSLQAMKQMRFDNSDESFFQEGDPAVQAIERYRELFGNEDHVYVAVRDDVDVFRQPLLGTLDELAGELERKVPHIKEVTWIGNAEYMHGIGGNEIQTGPIFEEMPTDPKDIAEFKRTVLGFPDFVDRIVSRDAKTAIIVLECERYPDDVKDPRKEIAPAIYAILKDARFRHLRTCLAGQPVQDFESDRITSGQTAKLSLICLVLQSFLLFKIGRGGVVAGLRAVAAPVLVIAVSIFWTMGFVSAMGWPVSLMDIMLPTMLFSVCLGDTVHIIVNYHQHREHGLKHMDAMVTMMREVFIPCLFTSLTTMMGFLSFLTTEIVPIRMAGVYSAIGVMIAFVLAIALAPVAYLLCPEKESHFETGRPLYGRPRRNWLLAFDELLQKQVSFCLGHAKAIVLLFLLVSAASIWLYQSVVVETNTMQDISTSEKLRRDSDYFDEKLGGAMALEIMVDSGRENGARDLDFLRDVERLQRHAETMPKTAKTHSVVDTLSRVNEVLHNEDPACHVLPDEQKYVSQYLFFYETSGGKNLDKEMTLLSDVVRIHIQTRTMGTQEIKAFIREMDRFIAEELGGRLKVQYTGQMAWVAAVSDYVLSGQAMSFASALVSICLMMICCLRSVRMGIISMFPNIVPILVPMGIMGLCGINLSLVLMIFSSVIMGICVDDTIHFYVNYKHNFEKTGNTRESILLTVRSIGRPVVFTSVSLIIGFLVFTTSVVRTTGEFGVLGAVAFFCGCLADLTLSPALLYLFRPLGKDRDVAKGA
;
A
#
# COMPACT_ATOMS: atom_id res chain seq x y z
N MET A 1 -33.26 -38.30 -3.46
CA MET A 1 -33.77 -37.36 -2.44
C MET A 1 -32.94 -36.10 -2.29
N LYS A 2 -31.61 -36.16 -2.01
CA LYS A 2 -30.78 -34.92 -1.90
C LYS A 2 -30.62 -34.17 -3.24
N GLU A 3 -30.43 -34.89 -4.35
CA GLU A 3 -30.34 -34.28 -5.69
C GLU A 3 -31.66 -33.70 -6.18
N GLU A 4 -32.77 -34.35 -5.92
CA GLU A 4 -34.11 -33.86 -6.26
C GLU A 4 -34.46 -32.62 -5.46
N MET A 5 -34.10 -32.58 -4.16
CA MET A 5 -34.27 -31.42 -3.32
C MET A 5 -33.46 -30.21 -3.79
N ALA A 6 -32.18 -30.43 -4.18
CA ALA A 6 -31.33 -29.38 -4.73
C ALA A 6 -31.85 -28.85 -6.07
N MET A 7 -32.38 -29.74 -6.95
CA MET A 7 -33.00 -29.36 -8.21
C MET A 7 -34.29 -28.54 -8.01
N ALA A 8 -35.11 -28.94 -7.01
CA ALA A 8 -36.34 -28.22 -6.67
C ALA A 8 -36.02 -26.82 -6.10
N LEU A 9 -34.98 -26.70 -5.28
CA LEU A 9 -34.52 -25.42 -4.70
C LEU A 9 -33.99 -24.48 -5.81
N SER A 10 -33.13 -24.98 -6.69
CA SER A 10 -32.60 -24.21 -7.83
C SER A 10 -33.70 -23.77 -8.78
N ARG A 11 -34.71 -24.62 -9.06
CA ARG A 11 -35.88 -24.26 -9.87
C ARG A 11 -36.72 -23.14 -9.21
N LYS A 12 -36.92 -23.22 -7.89
CA LYS A 12 -37.61 -22.19 -7.11
C LYS A 12 -36.85 -20.86 -7.16
N TYR A 13 -35.53 -20.91 -7.01
CA TYR A 13 -34.66 -19.75 -7.06
C TYR A 13 -34.70 -19.06 -8.45
N ILE A 14 -34.46 -19.81 -9.51
CA ILE A 14 -34.49 -19.25 -10.87
C ILE A 14 -35.91 -18.72 -11.23
N GLY A 15 -36.98 -19.41 -10.77
CA GLY A 15 -38.35 -18.91 -10.90
C GLY A 15 -38.59 -17.59 -10.15
N LEU A 16 -38.01 -17.42 -8.98
CA LEU A 16 -38.04 -16.16 -8.22
C LEU A 16 -37.34 -15.02 -9.00
N LEU A 17 -36.11 -15.30 -9.49
CA LEU A 17 -35.33 -14.34 -10.30
C LEU A 17 -36.12 -13.93 -11.56
N GLN A 18 -36.76 -14.89 -12.24
CA GLN A 18 -37.57 -14.61 -13.44
C GLN A 18 -38.77 -13.71 -13.12
N ARG A 19 -39.48 -14.01 -12.02
CA ARG A 19 -40.66 -13.24 -11.60
C ARG A 19 -40.31 -11.81 -11.19
N HIS A 20 -39.20 -11.61 -10.51
CA HIS A 20 -38.84 -10.32 -9.96
C HIS A 20 -37.67 -9.63 -10.71
N ARG A 21 -37.33 -10.07 -11.91
CA ARG A 21 -36.16 -9.59 -12.67
C ARG A 21 -36.08 -8.06 -12.81
N TYR A 22 -37.19 -7.38 -13.05
CA TYR A 22 -37.18 -5.91 -13.16
C TYR A 22 -37.03 -5.21 -11.82
N VAL A 23 -37.59 -5.80 -10.75
CA VAL A 23 -37.41 -5.29 -9.39
C VAL A 23 -35.94 -5.41 -8.94
N ILE A 24 -35.30 -6.53 -9.26
CA ILE A 24 -33.86 -6.76 -8.97
C ILE A 24 -33.01 -5.74 -9.72
N LEU A 25 -33.28 -5.49 -10.99
CA LEU A 25 -32.56 -4.49 -11.78
C LEU A 25 -32.77 -3.07 -11.24
N LEU A 26 -34.00 -2.71 -10.89
CA LEU A 26 -34.33 -1.41 -10.31
C LEU A 26 -33.61 -1.21 -8.97
N ALA A 27 -33.67 -2.23 -8.12
CA ALA A 27 -32.97 -2.21 -6.83
C ALA A 27 -31.44 -2.09 -7.01
N ALA A 28 -30.87 -2.84 -7.97
CA ALA A 28 -29.45 -2.75 -8.28
C ALA A 28 -29.08 -1.36 -8.82
N ALA A 29 -29.89 -0.77 -9.71
CA ALA A 29 -29.68 0.58 -10.23
C ALA A 29 -29.79 1.64 -9.14
N MET A 30 -30.78 1.53 -8.25
CA MET A 30 -30.98 2.45 -7.13
C MET A 30 -29.80 2.39 -6.15
N LEU A 31 -29.39 1.18 -5.74
CA LEU A 31 -28.25 1.00 -4.84
C LEU A 31 -26.94 1.48 -5.49
N THR A 32 -26.77 1.27 -6.80
CA THR A 32 -25.60 1.81 -7.51
C THR A 32 -25.61 3.34 -7.52
N PHE A 33 -26.77 3.95 -7.74
CA PHE A 33 -26.92 5.41 -7.66
C PHE A 33 -26.58 5.94 -6.25
N LEU A 34 -27.08 5.28 -5.21
CA LEU A 34 -26.77 5.65 -3.82
C LEU A 34 -25.28 5.47 -3.51
N SER A 35 -24.66 4.38 -3.98
CA SER A 35 -23.22 4.15 -3.86
C SER A 35 -22.39 5.24 -4.54
N LEU A 36 -22.77 5.64 -5.76
CA LEU A 36 -22.11 6.74 -6.46
C LEU A 36 -22.25 8.08 -5.75
N GLN A 37 -23.39 8.34 -5.08
CA GLN A 37 -23.53 9.55 -4.26
C GLN A 37 -22.64 9.46 -3.00
N ALA A 38 -22.58 8.32 -2.34
CA ALA A 38 -21.72 8.10 -1.18
C ALA A 38 -20.23 8.28 -1.55
N MET A 39 -19.80 7.78 -2.70
CA MET A 39 -18.42 7.91 -3.17
C MET A 39 -17.94 9.37 -3.35
N LYS A 40 -18.85 10.33 -3.49
CA LYS A 40 -18.47 11.76 -3.53
C LYS A 40 -17.90 12.25 -2.19
N GLN A 41 -18.18 11.53 -1.12
CA GLN A 41 -17.69 11.82 0.23
C GLN A 41 -16.53 10.90 0.63
N MET A 42 -15.92 10.20 -0.36
CA MET A 42 -14.78 9.31 -0.13
C MET A 42 -13.61 10.09 0.47
N ARG A 43 -13.04 9.53 1.51
CA ARG A 43 -11.92 10.11 2.23
C ARG A 43 -10.68 9.30 1.96
N PHE A 44 -9.60 9.99 1.65
CA PHE A 44 -8.29 9.38 1.58
C PHE A 44 -7.54 9.74 2.85
N ASP A 45 -6.73 8.83 3.36
CA ASP A 45 -5.89 9.07 4.52
C ASP A 45 -4.61 8.27 4.37
N ASN A 46 -3.51 8.99 4.15
CA ASN A 46 -2.17 8.45 4.05
C ASN A 46 -1.24 9.07 5.10
N SER A 47 -1.82 9.67 6.16
CA SER A 47 -1.05 10.20 7.27
C SER A 47 -0.31 9.10 8.01
N ASP A 48 0.83 9.44 8.59
CA ASP A 48 1.66 8.52 9.33
C ASP A 48 0.92 7.92 10.53
N GLU A 49 0.10 8.71 11.21
CA GLU A 49 -0.68 8.28 12.37
C GLU A 49 -1.73 7.24 12.02
N SER A 50 -2.27 7.28 10.79
CA SER A 50 -3.30 6.34 10.34
C SER A 50 -2.82 4.88 10.29
N PHE A 51 -1.50 4.63 10.32
CA PHE A 51 -0.92 3.29 10.29
C PHE A 51 -0.98 2.56 11.63
N PHE A 52 -1.09 3.28 12.74
CA PHE A 52 -1.03 2.72 14.07
C PHE A 52 -2.40 2.62 14.73
N GLN A 53 -2.47 1.78 15.76
CA GLN A 53 -3.64 1.73 16.64
C GLN A 53 -3.55 2.82 17.71
N GLU A 54 -4.71 3.26 18.22
CA GLU A 54 -4.76 4.13 19.38
C GLU A 54 -3.99 3.50 20.55
N GLY A 55 -3.11 4.29 21.19
CA GLY A 55 -2.28 3.82 22.31
C GLY A 55 -0.98 3.11 21.92
N ASP A 56 -0.62 3.06 20.63
CA ASP A 56 0.68 2.57 20.19
C ASP A 56 1.81 3.46 20.74
N PRO A 57 2.96 2.90 21.17
CA PRO A 57 4.09 3.69 21.66
C PRO A 57 4.61 4.73 20.67
N ALA A 58 4.55 4.46 19.36
CA ALA A 58 4.96 5.43 18.34
C ALA A 58 4.00 6.62 18.28
N VAL A 59 2.70 6.38 18.39
CA VAL A 59 1.67 7.46 18.45
C VAL A 59 1.83 8.27 19.74
N GLN A 60 2.01 7.61 20.89
CA GLN A 60 2.25 8.30 22.16
C GLN A 60 3.51 9.18 22.11
N ALA A 61 4.55 8.75 21.40
CA ALA A 61 5.77 9.56 21.25
C ALA A 61 5.50 10.82 20.43
N ILE A 62 4.73 10.71 19.33
CA ILE A 62 4.33 11.85 18.50
C ILE A 62 3.43 12.81 19.29
N GLU A 63 2.42 12.29 19.99
CA GLU A 63 1.50 13.10 20.81
C GLU A 63 2.26 13.85 21.91
N ARG A 64 3.16 13.15 22.64
CA ARG A 64 4.01 13.79 23.64
C ARG A 64 4.91 14.87 23.05
N TYR A 65 5.48 14.62 21.86
CA TYR A 65 6.28 15.64 21.17
C TYR A 65 5.44 16.88 20.84
N ARG A 66 4.24 16.69 20.32
CA ARG A 66 3.32 17.79 19.98
C ARG A 66 2.87 18.59 21.20
N GLU A 67 2.70 17.92 22.32
CA GLU A 67 2.38 18.60 23.59
C GLU A 67 3.54 19.46 24.09
N LEU A 68 4.79 19.01 23.92
CA LEU A 68 5.97 19.65 24.47
C LEU A 68 6.56 20.73 23.55
N PHE A 69 6.63 20.47 22.25
CA PHE A 69 7.35 21.28 21.27
C PHE A 69 6.48 21.84 20.13
N GLY A 70 5.19 21.53 20.12
CA GLY A 70 4.29 21.92 19.04
C GLY A 70 4.28 20.93 17.88
N ASN A 71 3.84 21.38 16.71
CA ASN A 71 3.72 20.50 15.54
C ASN A 71 5.09 20.21 14.92
N GLU A 72 5.36 18.94 14.60
CA GLU A 72 6.56 18.52 13.88
C GLU A 72 6.48 18.77 12.37
N ASP A 73 5.31 19.08 11.86
CA ASP A 73 5.11 19.30 10.43
C ASP A 73 5.70 20.62 9.95
N HIS A 74 6.53 20.50 8.94
CA HIS A 74 7.08 21.63 8.20
C HIS A 74 6.82 21.46 6.72
N VAL A 75 6.64 22.58 6.01
CA VAL A 75 6.65 22.60 4.55
C VAL A 75 7.82 23.43 4.06
N TYR A 76 8.56 22.82 3.16
CA TYR A 76 9.73 23.45 2.53
C TYR A 76 9.39 23.82 1.11
N VAL A 77 9.47 25.10 0.77
CA VAL A 77 9.31 25.64 -0.57
C VAL A 77 10.68 26.09 -1.05
N ALA A 78 11.36 25.25 -1.81
CA ALA A 78 12.64 25.58 -2.41
C ALA A 78 12.42 26.29 -3.74
N VAL A 79 13.01 27.49 -3.89
CA VAL A 79 13.00 28.29 -5.13
C VAL A 79 14.40 28.25 -5.73
N ARG A 80 14.47 27.81 -7.00
CA ARG A 80 15.72 27.53 -7.72
C ARG A 80 16.01 28.64 -8.71
N ASP A 81 17.27 29.04 -8.78
CA ASP A 81 17.81 29.90 -9.84
C ASP A 81 19.07 29.28 -10.49
N ASP A 82 19.26 29.50 -11.77
CA ASP A 82 20.42 28.95 -12.47
C ASP A 82 21.72 29.71 -12.16
N VAL A 83 21.61 30.94 -11.67
CA VAL A 83 22.75 31.84 -11.42
C VAL A 83 22.95 32.05 -9.93
N ASP A 84 22.05 32.76 -9.25
CA ASP A 84 22.19 33.19 -7.85
C ASP A 84 20.84 33.66 -7.30
N VAL A 85 20.49 33.22 -6.10
CA VAL A 85 19.26 33.66 -5.44
C VAL A 85 19.42 35.05 -4.82
N PHE A 86 20.64 35.50 -4.55
CA PHE A 86 20.95 36.86 -4.04
C PHE A 86 21.03 37.91 -5.15
N ARG A 87 19.95 38.07 -5.91
CA ARG A 87 19.86 39.09 -6.97
C ARG A 87 18.47 39.68 -7.07
N GLN A 88 18.40 40.95 -7.48
CA GLN A 88 17.13 41.54 -7.85
C GLN A 88 16.77 41.14 -9.30
N PRO A 89 15.49 40.91 -9.63
CA PRO A 89 14.30 41.11 -8.77
C PRO A 89 13.94 39.87 -7.93
N LEU A 90 14.76 38.78 -7.93
CA LEU A 90 14.40 37.54 -7.27
C LEU A 90 14.21 37.67 -5.77
N LEU A 91 15.11 38.39 -5.07
CA LEU A 91 14.97 38.65 -3.62
C LEU A 91 13.63 39.33 -3.28
N GLY A 92 13.23 40.34 -4.04
CA GLY A 92 11.92 40.98 -3.84
C GLY A 92 10.74 40.03 -4.14
N THR A 93 10.88 39.14 -5.14
CA THR A 93 9.87 38.13 -5.44
C THR A 93 9.75 37.08 -4.33
N LEU A 94 10.88 36.70 -3.71
CA LEU A 94 10.90 35.78 -2.58
C LEU A 94 10.25 36.38 -1.34
N ASP A 95 10.52 37.66 -1.08
CA ASP A 95 9.88 38.39 0.02
C ASP A 95 8.36 38.45 -0.15
N GLU A 96 7.91 38.82 -1.37
CA GLU A 96 6.49 38.84 -1.70
C GLU A 96 5.86 37.43 -1.58
N LEU A 97 6.56 36.39 -2.05
CA LEU A 97 6.09 35.00 -1.95
C LEU A 97 5.98 34.56 -0.49
N ALA A 98 6.98 34.82 0.34
CA ALA A 98 6.96 34.51 1.76
C ALA A 98 5.78 35.16 2.48
N GLY A 99 5.55 36.47 2.23
CA GLY A 99 4.41 37.19 2.79
C GLY A 99 3.05 36.71 2.28
N GLU A 100 2.95 36.25 1.01
CA GLU A 100 1.73 35.61 0.50
C GLU A 100 1.47 34.23 1.11
N LEU A 101 2.52 33.43 1.31
CA LEU A 101 2.44 32.13 1.96
C LEU A 101 1.97 32.28 3.42
N GLU A 102 2.56 33.20 4.17
CA GLU A 102 2.19 33.46 5.56
C GLU A 102 0.74 33.91 5.71
N ARG A 103 0.25 34.76 4.80
CA ARG A 103 -1.11 35.34 4.90
C ARG A 103 -2.21 34.42 4.42
N LYS A 104 -1.93 33.49 3.45
CA LYS A 104 -2.97 32.73 2.72
C LYS A 104 -2.95 31.24 2.95
N VAL A 105 -1.84 30.70 3.41
CA VAL A 105 -1.78 29.26 3.72
C VAL A 105 -2.37 29.05 5.12
N PRO A 106 -3.41 28.23 5.26
CA PRO A 106 -4.00 27.95 6.56
C PRO A 106 -3.06 27.12 7.45
N HIS A 107 -3.26 27.20 8.75
CA HIS A 107 -2.55 26.37 9.74
C HIS A 107 -1.04 26.57 9.77
N ILE A 108 -0.56 27.77 9.41
CA ILE A 108 0.86 28.12 9.49
C ILE A 108 1.07 29.06 10.67
N LYS A 109 2.03 28.68 11.54
CA LYS A 109 2.46 29.45 12.71
C LYS A 109 3.44 30.55 12.29
N GLU A 110 4.41 30.20 11.45
CA GLU A 110 5.52 31.08 11.08
C GLU A 110 6.06 30.68 9.70
N VAL A 111 6.51 31.69 8.95
CA VAL A 111 7.22 31.51 7.69
C VAL A 111 8.63 32.07 7.81
N THR A 112 9.63 31.21 7.70
CA THR A 112 11.05 31.56 7.81
C THR A 112 11.74 31.42 6.45
N TRP A 113 12.51 32.43 6.05
CA TRP A 113 13.35 32.41 4.87
C TRP A 113 14.57 33.33 5.07
N ILE A 114 15.49 33.39 4.11
CA ILE A 114 16.73 34.17 4.26
C ILE A 114 16.52 35.66 4.62
N GLY A 115 15.34 36.22 4.35
CA GLY A 115 15.04 37.65 4.62
C GLY A 115 14.60 37.93 6.06
N ASN A 116 14.03 36.95 6.77
CA ASN A 116 13.55 37.12 8.13
C ASN A 116 14.13 36.11 9.13
N ALA A 117 15.05 35.25 8.68
CA ALA A 117 15.69 34.26 9.54
C ALA A 117 16.45 34.92 10.69
N GLU A 118 16.36 34.31 11.86
CA GLU A 118 16.95 34.79 13.09
C GLU A 118 18.49 34.71 13.02
N TYR A 119 19.14 35.88 13.06
CA TYR A 119 20.59 36.02 13.07
C TYR A 119 21.03 36.69 14.36
N MET A 120 21.84 35.98 15.13
CA MET A 120 22.39 36.46 16.40
C MET A 120 23.78 37.00 16.18
N HIS A 121 24.01 38.26 16.59
CA HIS A 121 25.32 38.91 16.47
C HIS A 121 25.59 39.89 17.62
N GLY A 122 26.87 40.18 17.86
CA GLY A 122 27.30 41.15 18.86
C GLY A 122 27.23 42.56 18.33
N ILE A 123 26.65 43.49 19.13
CA ILE A 123 26.63 44.92 18.81
C ILE A 123 27.71 45.70 19.57
N GLY A 124 28.62 44.98 20.26
CA GLY A 124 29.68 45.55 21.08
C GLY A 124 29.28 45.68 22.56
N GLY A 125 30.27 45.76 23.46
CA GLY A 125 30.01 45.92 24.90
C GLY A 125 29.34 44.75 25.64
N ASN A 126 29.47 43.50 25.15
CA ASN A 126 28.78 42.29 25.62
C ASN A 126 27.24 42.33 25.40
N GLU A 127 26.76 43.12 24.44
CA GLU A 127 25.36 43.10 24.07
C GLU A 127 25.13 42.22 22.85
N ILE A 128 24.02 41.47 22.86
CA ILE A 128 23.59 40.60 21.80
C ILE A 128 22.33 41.20 21.16
N GLN A 129 22.25 41.14 19.85
CA GLN A 129 21.04 41.43 19.08
C GLN A 129 20.69 40.18 18.28
N THR A 130 19.41 39.81 18.33
CA THR A 130 18.88 38.67 17.59
C THR A 130 17.71 39.20 16.72
N GLY A 131 17.76 38.93 15.41
CA GLY A 131 16.74 39.39 14.46
C GLY A 131 17.18 39.12 13.03
N PRO A 132 16.45 39.67 12.03
CA PRO A 132 16.87 39.56 10.63
C PRO A 132 18.20 40.27 10.37
N ILE A 133 18.97 39.80 9.36
CA ILE A 133 20.27 40.44 9.00
C ILE A 133 20.05 41.88 8.54
N PHE A 134 18.95 42.15 7.84
CA PHE A 134 18.52 43.48 7.43
C PHE A 134 17.07 43.70 7.81
N GLU A 135 16.68 44.89 8.30
CA GLU A 135 15.29 45.22 8.58
C GLU A 135 14.46 45.35 7.30
N GLU A 136 15.05 45.82 6.22
CA GLU A 136 14.46 45.90 4.90
C GLU A 136 15.33 45.18 3.87
N MET A 137 14.69 44.53 2.89
CA MET A 137 15.41 43.74 1.89
C MET A 137 16.40 44.59 1.08
N PRO A 138 17.70 44.27 0.99
CA PRO A 138 18.69 45.08 0.33
C PRO A 138 18.44 45.19 -1.18
N THR A 139 18.52 46.42 -1.70
CA THR A 139 18.36 46.71 -3.13
C THR A 139 19.69 47.14 -3.79
N ASP A 140 20.61 47.68 -3.01
CA ASP A 140 21.91 48.09 -3.52
C ASP A 140 22.84 46.87 -3.73
N PRO A 141 23.59 46.80 -4.84
CA PRO A 141 24.51 45.66 -5.11
C PRO A 141 25.56 45.39 -4.03
N LYS A 142 25.98 46.44 -3.29
CA LYS A 142 26.98 46.28 -2.18
C LYS A 142 26.31 45.60 -0.99
N ASP A 143 25.12 46.05 -0.61
CA ASP A 143 24.36 45.50 0.53
C ASP A 143 23.94 44.06 0.23
N ILE A 144 23.57 43.76 -1.02
CA ILE A 144 23.27 42.37 -1.46
C ILE A 144 24.51 41.50 -1.36
N ALA A 145 25.68 42.01 -1.74
CA ALA A 145 26.94 41.23 -1.63
C ALA A 145 27.35 41.00 -0.16
N GLU A 146 27.08 41.95 0.71
CA GLU A 146 27.25 41.79 2.15
C GLU A 146 26.27 40.81 2.73
N PHE A 147 24.98 40.92 2.41
CA PHE A 147 23.93 40.00 2.80
C PHE A 147 24.28 38.57 2.41
N LYS A 148 24.68 38.35 1.16
CA LYS A 148 25.14 37.03 0.68
C LYS A 148 26.30 36.50 1.48
N ARG A 149 27.29 37.30 1.77
CA ARG A 149 28.48 36.88 2.52
C ARG A 149 28.11 36.52 3.95
N THR A 150 27.24 37.27 4.61
CA THR A 150 26.78 36.99 5.98
C THR A 150 25.97 35.70 6.01
N VAL A 151 24.97 35.53 5.10
CA VAL A 151 24.13 34.33 5.03
C VAL A 151 24.96 33.07 4.75
N LEU A 152 25.87 33.11 3.78
CA LEU A 152 26.72 31.94 3.46
C LEU A 152 27.84 31.70 4.48
N GLY A 153 28.20 32.72 5.24
CA GLY A 153 29.15 32.62 6.34
C GLY A 153 28.54 32.03 7.62
N PHE A 154 27.22 31.96 7.73
CA PHE A 154 26.54 31.47 8.91
C PHE A 154 26.12 29.99 8.72
N PRO A 155 26.77 29.06 9.46
CA PRO A 155 26.57 27.62 9.25
C PRO A 155 25.11 27.18 9.36
N ASP A 156 24.29 27.81 10.23
CA ASP A 156 22.90 27.43 10.45
C ASP A 156 21.97 27.77 9.30
N PHE A 157 22.36 28.68 8.40
CA PHE A 157 21.57 29.04 7.24
C PHE A 157 21.86 28.17 6.03
N VAL A 158 23.11 27.71 5.90
CA VAL A 158 23.53 26.88 4.75
C VAL A 158 22.94 25.48 4.87
N ASP A 159 22.38 24.98 3.79
CA ASP A 159 21.66 23.69 3.65
C ASP A 159 20.35 23.61 4.47
N ARG A 160 19.93 24.69 5.13
CA ARG A 160 18.65 24.83 5.82
C ARG A 160 17.70 25.81 5.14
N ILE A 161 18.18 27.04 4.85
CA ILE A 161 17.38 28.09 4.19
C ILE A 161 18.02 28.59 2.88
N VAL A 162 19.25 28.19 2.60
CA VAL A 162 19.96 28.47 1.36
C VAL A 162 20.93 27.33 1.03
N SER A 163 21.06 26.97 -0.25
CA SER A 163 22.05 25.99 -0.67
C SER A 163 23.49 26.57 -0.68
N ARG A 164 24.49 25.71 -0.49
CA ARG A 164 25.93 26.11 -0.50
C ARG A 164 26.37 26.82 -1.76
N ASP A 165 25.77 26.48 -2.90
CA ASP A 165 26.05 27.09 -4.20
C ASP A 165 25.26 28.38 -4.45
N ALA A 166 24.49 28.85 -3.46
CA ALA A 166 23.65 30.05 -3.52
C ALA A 166 22.62 30.04 -4.66
N LYS A 167 22.26 28.86 -5.18
CA LYS A 167 21.31 28.71 -6.28
C LYS A 167 19.89 28.32 -5.85
N THR A 168 19.70 28.02 -4.59
CA THR A 168 18.41 27.66 -4.04
C THR A 168 18.16 28.39 -2.74
N ALA A 169 17.06 29.11 -2.66
CA ALA A 169 16.52 29.65 -1.42
C ALA A 169 15.36 28.79 -0.95
N ILE A 170 15.25 28.56 0.35
CA ILE A 170 14.17 27.79 0.96
C ILE A 170 13.31 28.72 1.80
N ILE A 171 12.01 28.61 1.63
CA ILE A 171 11.01 29.20 2.51
C ILE A 171 10.45 28.03 3.33
N VAL A 172 10.63 28.09 4.65
CA VAL A 172 10.16 27.08 5.60
C VAL A 172 8.86 27.58 6.21
N LEU A 173 7.80 26.80 6.09
CA LEU A 173 6.51 27.04 6.72
C LEU A 173 6.39 26.08 7.90
N GLU A 174 6.36 26.61 9.10
CA GLU A 174 6.10 25.86 10.33
C GLU A 174 4.59 25.78 10.54
N CYS A 175 4.07 24.57 10.70
CA CYS A 175 2.66 24.37 10.94
C CYS A 175 2.31 24.64 12.41
N GLU A 176 1.14 25.26 12.65
CA GLU A 176 0.59 25.40 14.00
C GLU A 176 0.08 24.04 14.50
N ARG A 177 -0.20 23.94 15.80
CA ARG A 177 -0.92 22.79 16.33
C ARG A 177 -2.29 22.74 15.65
N TYR A 178 -2.58 21.62 15.02
CA TYR A 178 -3.83 21.48 14.27
C TYR A 178 -5.05 21.55 15.18
N PRO A 179 -6.10 22.29 14.78
CA PRO A 179 -7.33 22.38 15.54
C PRO A 179 -8.08 21.04 15.57
N ASP A 180 -8.60 20.64 16.72
CA ASP A 180 -9.34 19.38 16.88
C ASP A 180 -10.68 19.35 16.11
N ASP A 181 -11.22 20.53 15.77
CA ASP A 181 -12.48 20.68 15.02
C ASP A 181 -12.31 20.63 13.50
N VAL A 182 -11.09 20.78 12.99
CA VAL A 182 -10.77 20.65 11.56
C VAL A 182 -10.39 19.20 11.26
N LYS A 183 -11.14 18.59 10.36
CA LYS A 183 -11.08 17.15 10.13
C LYS A 183 -9.78 16.66 9.50
N ASP A 184 -9.18 17.41 8.60
CA ASP A 184 -7.95 17.07 7.87
C ASP A 184 -7.14 18.34 7.54
N PRO A 185 -6.57 19.06 8.54
CA PRO A 185 -5.94 20.36 8.33
C PRO A 185 -4.73 20.32 7.39
N ARG A 186 -3.95 19.22 7.40
CA ARG A 186 -2.82 19.03 6.46
C ARG A 186 -3.24 19.10 4.99
N LYS A 187 -4.47 18.67 4.66
CA LYS A 187 -4.98 18.66 3.28
C LYS A 187 -5.33 20.04 2.73
N GLU A 188 -5.41 21.05 3.57
CA GLU A 188 -5.67 22.43 3.16
C GLU A 188 -4.38 23.16 2.78
N ILE A 189 -3.24 22.76 3.36
CA ILE A 189 -1.94 23.43 3.24
C ILE A 189 -1.39 23.35 1.81
N ALA A 190 -1.15 22.16 1.29
CA ALA A 190 -0.52 21.96 -0.01
C ALA A 190 -1.32 22.56 -1.18
N PRO A 191 -2.67 22.40 -1.26
CA PRO A 191 -3.47 23.08 -2.29
C PRO A 191 -3.37 24.59 -2.24
N ALA A 192 -3.34 25.21 -1.04
CA ALA A 192 -3.18 26.64 -0.88
C ALA A 192 -1.83 27.12 -1.42
N ILE A 193 -0.74 26.39 -1.10
CA ILE A 193 0.60 26.68 -1.64
C ILE A 193 0.61 26.57 -3.17
N TYR A 194 0.04 25.50 -3.73
CA TYR A 194 -0.03 25.33 -5.19
C TYR A 194 -0.89 26.42 -5.85
N ALA A 195 -1.93 26.91 -5.20
CA ALA A 195 -2.75 28.01 -5.73
C ALA A 195 -1.95 29.31 -5.80
N ILE A 196 -1.14 29.61 -4.76
CA ILE A 196 -0.25 30.78 -4.73
C ILE A 196 0.82 30.67 -5.82
N LEU A 197 1.48 29.52 -5.94
CA LEU A 197 2.53 29.31 -6.94
C LEU A 197 2.03 29.37 -8.40
N LYS A 198 0.73 29.20 -8.63
CA LYS A 198 0.09 29.39 -9.96
C LYS A 198 -0.21 30.85 -10.30
N ASP A 199 -0.13 31.78 -9.33
CA ASP A 199 -0.31 33.20 -9.60
C ASP A 199 0.68 33.70 -10.68
N ALA A 200 0.26 34.68 -11.49
CA ALA A 200 1.08 35.23 -12.56
C ALA A 200 2.43 35.78 -12.06
N ARG A 201 2.48 36.23 -10.81
CA ARG A 201 3.68 36.76 -10.15
C ARG A 201 4.74 35.68 -9.87
N PHE A 202 4.30 34.45 -9.57
CA PHE A 202 5.18 33.38 -9.08
C PHE A 202 5.34 32.18 -10.04
N ARG A 203 4.43 32.04 -11.03
CA ARG A 203 4.43 30.89 -11.97
C ARG A 203 5.72 30.71 -12.78
N HIS A 204 6.57 31.72 -12.85
CA HIS A 204 7.85 31.68 -13.54
C HIS A 204 8.97 31.07 -12.67
N LEU A 205 8.74 30.96 -11.36
CA LEU A 205 9.69 30.39 -10.41
C LEU A 205 9.75 28.86 -10.59
N ARG A 206 10.96 28.33 -10.50
CA ARG A 206 11.18 26.89 -10.46
C ARG A 206 11.16 26.44 -9.00
N THR A 207 10.08 25.79 -8.61
CA THR A 207 9.86 25.43 -7.22
C THR A 207 9.89 23.91 -7.03
N CYS A 208 10.48 23.47 -5.92
CA CYS A 208 10.38 22.13 -5.38
C CYS A 208 9.74 22.21 -3.98
N LEU A 209 8.91 21.24 -3.66
CA LEU A 209 8.17 21.20 -2.39
C LEU A 209 8.49 19.91 -1.64
N ALA A 210 8.69 20.02 -0.32
CA ALA A 210 8.86 18.88 0.56
C ALA A 210 8.15 19.11 1.90
N GLY A 211 8.08 18.09 2.72
CA GLY A 211 7.40 18.10 4.02
C GLY A 211 6.15 17.25 4.04
N GLN A 212 5.74 16.82 5.24
CA GLN A 212 4.66 15.85 5.43
C GLN A 212 3.33 16.29 4.78
N PRO A 213 2.84 17.55 4.95
CA PRO A 213 1.58 17.98 4.31
C PRO A 213 1.60 17.89 2.78
N VAL A 214 2.76 18.11 2.15
CA VAL A 214 2.92 17.96 0.69
C VAL A 214 2.94 16.49 0.29
N GLN A 215 3.64 15.66 1.06
CA GLN A 215 3.73 14.22 0.84
C GLN A 215 2.34 13.57 0.93
N ASP A 216 1.55 13.90 1.95
CA ASP A 216 0.19 13.38 2.14
C ASP A 216 -0.72 13.77 0.98
N PHE A 217 -0.71 15.05 0.58
CA PHE A 217 -1.52 15.53 -0.53
C PHE A 217 -1.16 14.89 -1.87
N GLU A 218 0.13 14.79 -2.19
CA GLU A 218 0.58 14.17 -3.45
C GLU A 218 0.33 12.64 -3.45
N SER A 219 0.48 11.99 -2.28
CA SER A 219 0.14 10.56 -2.11
C SER A 219 -1.35 10.31 -2.33
N ASP A 220 -2.23 11.16 -1.78
CA ASP A 220 -3.68 11.09 -2.02
C ASP A 220 -4.01 11.29 -3.51
N ARG A 221 -3.34 12.21 -4.17
CA ARG A 221 -3.48 12.45 -5.62
C ARG A 221 -3.02 11.25 -6.45
N ILE A 222 -1.89 10.65 -6.10
CA ILE A 222 -1.37 9.44 -6.73
C ILE A 222 -2.36 8.30 -6.51
N THR A 223 -2.83 8.10 -5.26
CA THR A 223 -3.78 7.05 -4.89
C THR A 223 -5.05 7.10 -5.73
N SER A 224 -5.70 8.26 -5.78
CA SER A 224 -6.95 8.44 -6.53
C SER A 224 -6.74 8.25 -8.03
N GLY A 225 -5.69 8.84 -8.59
CA GLY A 225 -5.36 8.75 -10.02
C GLY A 225 -4.98 7.34 -10.45
N GLN A 226 -4.16 6.64 -9.66
CA GLN A 226 -3.74 5.27 -9.97
C GLN A 226 -4.88 4.28 -9.84
N THR A 227 -5.72 4.38 -8.81
CA THR A 227 -6.91 3.53 -8.64
C THR A 227 -7.82 3.59 -9.87
N ALA A 228 -8.13 4.80 -10.36
CA ALA A 228 -8.95 4.98 -11.56
C ALA A 228 -8.28 4.41 -12.82
N LYS A 229 -6.99 4.69 -13.02
CA LYS A 229 -6.21 4.23 -14.18
C LYS A 229 -6.12 2.71 -14.22
N LEU A 230 -5.71 2.06 -13.14
CA LEU A 230 -5.54 0.61 -13.06
C LEU A 230 -6.87 -0.11 -13.26
N SER A 231 -7.95 0.38 -12.63
CA SER A 231 -9.30 -0.17 -12.80
C SER A 231 -9.78 -0.08 -14.25
N LEU A 232 -9.53 1.04 -14.93
CA LEU A 232 -9.91 1.22 -16.33
C LEU A 232 -9.14 0.27 -17.26
N ILE A 233 -7.83 0.16 -17.08
CA ILE A 233 -6.98 -0.76 -17.87
C ILE A 233 -7.44 -2.20 -17.65
N CYS A 234 -7.67 -2.60 -16.40
CA CYS A 234 -8.16 -3.92 -16.06
C CYS A 234 -9.51 -4.21 -16.74
N LEU A 235 -10.47 -3.28 -16.64
CA LEU A 235 -11.77 -3.37 -17.28
C LEU A 235 -11.64 -3.61 -18.78
N VAL A 236 -10.81 -2.85 -19.47
CA VAL A 236 -10.62 -2.96 -20.94
C VAL A 236 -9.99 -4.32 -21.29
N LEU A 237 -8.91 -4.72 -20.61
CA LEU A 237 -8.21 -5.97 -20.91
C LEU A 237 -9.07 -7.20 -20.61
N GLN A 238 -9.77 -7.22 -19.48
CA GLN A 238 -10.67 -8.31 -19.11
C GLN A 238 -11.89 -8.38 -20.06
N SER A 239 -12.45 -7.22 -20.44
CA SER A 239 -13.53 -7.18 -21.43
C SER A 239 -13.07 -7.73 -22.79
N PHE A 240 -11.85 -7.41 -23.21
CA PHE A 240 -11.28 -7.95 -24.44
C PHE A 240 -11.08 -9.46 -24.36
N LEU A 241 -10.59 -9.98 -23.23
CA LEU A 241 -10.45 -11.43 -23.00
C LEU A 241 -11.80 -12.14 -23.09
N LEU A 242 -12.83 -11.63 -22.39
CA LEU A 242 -14.19 -12.17 -22.43
C LEU A 242 -14.79 -12.13 -23.83
N PHE A 243 -14.57 -11.03 -24.56
CA PHE A 243 -15.03 -10.90 -25.95
C PHE A 243 -14.44 -11.98 -26.86
N LYS A 244 -13.16 -12.34 -26.65
CA LYS A 244 -12.52 -13.42 -27.40
C LYS A 244 -13.02 -14.82 -27.02
N ILE A 245 -13.49 -14.99 -25.77
CA ILE A 245 -14.13 -16.23 -25.32
C ILE A 245 -15.54 -16.37 -25.89
N GLY A 246 -16.27 -15.26 -26.03
CA GLY A 246 -17.63 -15.20 -26.62
C GLY A 246 -17.61 -15.55 -28.10
N ARG A 247 -17.98 -16.78 -28.43
CA ARG A 247 -17.99 -17.35 -29.80
C ARG A 247 -19.29 -17.11 -30.51
N GLY A 248 -19.28 -16.69 -31.76
CA GLY A 248 -20.50 -16.53 -32.57
C GLY A 248 -20.71 -15.16 -33.18
N GLY A 249 -19.65 -14.35 -33.27
CA GLY A 249 -19.68 -13.02 -33.85
C GLY A 249 -19.79 -11.89 -32.83
N VAL A 250 -19.85 -10.66 -33.33
CA VAL A 250 -19.79 -9.44 -32.48
C VAL A 250 -20.90 -9.41 -31.42
N VAL A 251 -22.12 -9.78 -31.76
CA VAL A 251 -23.25 -9.74 -30.82
C VAL A 251 -23.11 -10.77 -29.71
N ALA A 252 -22.64 -11.99 -30.02
CA ALA A 252 -22.38 -13.01 -29.01
C ALA A 252 -21.21 -12.64 -28.11
N GLY A 253 -20.15 -12.08 -28.67
CA GLY A 253 -19.03 -11.54 -27.91
C GLY A 253 -19.44 -10.42 -26.97
N LEU A 254 -20.23 -9.46 -27.42
CA LEU A 254 -20.76 -8.37 -26.58
C LEU A 254 -21.64 -8.90 -25.44
N ARG A 255 -22.47 -9.91 -25.69
CA ARG A 255 -23.30 -10.54 -24.64
C ARG A 255 -22.44 -11.26 -23.59
N ALA A 256 -21.42 -11.98 -24.04
CA ALA A 256 -20.48 -12.66 -23.11
C ALA A 256 -19.71 -11.68 -22.20
N VAL A 257 -19.51 -10.45 -22.64
CA VAL A 257 -18.82 -9.39 -21.89
C VAL A 257 -19.80 -8.63 -20.99
N ALA A 258 -21.02 -8.35 -21.47
CA ALA A 258 -21.93 -7.40 -20.83
C ALA A 258 -22.33 -7.83 -19.39
N ALA A 259 -22.68 -9.11 -19.19
CA ALA A 259 -23.14 -9.59 -17.89
C ALA A 259 -22.01 -9.62 -16.84
N PRO A 260 -20.80 -10.22 -17.09
CA PRO A 260 -19.69 -10.15 -16.15
C PRO A 260 -19.26 -8.74 -15.82
N VAL A 261 -19.07 -7.90 -16.85
CA VAL A 261 -18.60 -6.53 -16.66
C VAL A 261 -19.60 -5.71 -15.84
N LEU A 262 -20.90 -5.88 -16.09
CA LEU A 262 -21.94 -5.22 -15.28
C LEU A 262 -21.87 -5.66 -13.82
N VAL A 263 -21.81 -6.98 -13.57
CA VAL A 263 -21.73 -7.53 -12.22
C VAL A 263 -20.52 -6.96 -11.48
N ILE A 264 -19.34 -6.99 -12.10
CA ILE A 264 -18.11 -6.54 -11.49
C ILE A 264 -18.09 -5.03 -11.24
N ALA A 265 -18.52 -4.23 -12.24
CA ALA A 265 -18.59 -2.78 -12.08
C ALA A 265 -19.53 -2.38 -10.94
N VAL A 266 -20.72 -3.01 -10.87
CA VAL A 266 -21.67 -2.78 -9.78
C VAL A 266 -21.08 -3.22 -8.44
N SER A 267 -20.35 -4.34 -8.38
CA SER A 267 -19.68 -4.81 -7.16
C SER A 267 -18.66 -3.80 -6.64
N ILE A 268 -17.84 -3.25 -7.52
CA ILE A 268 -16.84 -2.23 -7.15
C ILE A 268 -17.52 -0.97 -6.63
N PHE A 269 -18.55 -0.46 -7.35
CA PHE A 269 -19.28 0.72 -6.90
C PHE A 269 -19.99 0.51 -5.57
N TRP A 270 -20.55 -0.67 -5.33
CA TRP A 270 -21.21 -0.96 -4.04
C TRP A 270 -20.19 -1.09 -2.91
N THR A 271 -19.04 -1.70 -3.18
CA THR A 271 -17.96 -1.82 -2.18
C THR A 271 -17.41 -0.44 -1.82
N MET A 272 -17.01 0.37 -2.82
CA MET A 272 -16.48 1.71 -2.58
C MET A 272 -17.54 2.64 -1.97
N GLY A 273 -18.79 2.53 -2.44
CA GLY A 273 -19.91 3.28 -1.88
C GLY A 273 -20.20 2.91 -0.44
N PHE A 274 -20.11 1.63 -0.06
CA PHE A 274 -20.26 1.16 1.30
C PHE A 274 -19.13 1.69 2.21
N VAL A 275 -17.86 1.57 1.78
CA VAL A 275 -16.70 2.09 2.50
C VAL A 275 -16.86 3.59 2.77
N SER A 276 -17.24 4.34 1.73
CA SER A 276 -17.47 5.78 1.84
C SER A 276 -18.66 6.14 2.74
N ALA A 277 -19.77 5.39 2.65
CA ALA A 277 -20.96 5.61 3.51
C ALA A 277 -20.67 5.36 4.98
N MET A 278 -19.76 4.43 5.29
CA MET A 278 -19.27 4.18 6.66
C MET A 278 -18.28 5.25 7.14
N GLY A 279 -17.86 6.17 6.29
CA GLY A 279 -16.86 7.19 6.60
C GLY A 279 -15.45 6.63 6.80
N TRP A 280 -15.19 5.40 6.33
CA TRP A 280 -13.90 4.77 6.46
C TRP A 280 -12.91 5.34 5.44
N PRO A 281 -11.65 5.61 5.85
CA PRO A 281 -10.65 6.17 4.94
C PRO A 281 -10.14 5.12 3.94
N VAL A 282 -9.70 5.60 2.79
CA VAL A 282 -9.02 4.82 1.74
C VAL A 282 -7.56 5.26 1.71
N SER A 283 -6.64 4.32 1.75
CA SER A 283 -5.20 4.55 1.79
C SER A 283 -4.49 4.18 0.48
N LEU A 284 -3.19 4.45 0.40
CA LEU A 284 -2.32 4.01 -0.70
C LEU A 284 -2.37 2.47 -0.88
N MET A 285 -2.60 1.72 0.22
CA MET A 285 -2.73 0.26 0.18
C MET A 285 -3.97 -0.19 -0.60
N ASP A 286 -5.02 0.63 -0.63
CA ASP A 286 -6.29 0.31 -1.27
C ASP A 286 -6.30 0.57 -2.79
N ILE A 287 -5.23 1.12 -3.38
CA ILE A 287 -5.10 1.33 -4.84
C ILE A 287 -5.40 0.05 -5.62
N MET A 288 -4.98 -1.08 -5.08
CA MET A 288 -5.12 -2.37 -5.75
C MET A 288 -6.52 -2.98 -5.61
N LEU A 289 -7.32 -2.55 -4.62
CA LEU A 289 -8.57 -3.20 -4.23
C LEU A 289 -9.58 -3.31 -5.40
N PRO A 290 -9.93 -2.25 -6.14
CA PRO A 290 -10.90 -2.39 -7.25
C PRO A 290 -10.39 -3.31 -8.37
N THR A 291 -9.10 -3.25 -8.69
CA THR A 291 -8.48 -4.09 -9.73
C THR A 291 -8.41 -5.55 -9.31
N MET A 292 -8.09 -5.82 -8.04
CA MET A 292 -8.14 -7.16 -7.45
C MET A 292 -9.56 -7.72 -7.45
N LEU A 293 -10.55 -6.96 -6.96
CA LEU A 293 -11.95 -7.37 -6.97
C LEU A 293 -12.40 -7.66 -8.40
N PHE A 294 -11.99 -6.83 -9.37
CA PHE A 294 -12.29 -7.08 -10.77
C PHE A 294 -11.82 -8.48 -11.22
N SER A 295 -10.57 -8.80 -10.93
CA SER A 295 -9.94 -10.05 -11.36
C SER A 295 -10.55 -11.28 -10.68
N VAL A 296 -10.81 -11.20 -9.37
CA VAL A 296 -11.37 -12.29 -8.56
C VAL A 296 -12.84 -12.56 -8.93
N CYS A 297 -13.66 -11.49 -8.99
CA CYS A 297 -15.09 -11.62 -9.24
C CYS A 297 -15.41 -12.12 -10.65
N LEU A 298 -14.46 -11.98 -11.60
CA LEU A 298 -14.60 -12.52 -12.93
C LEU A 298 -14.68 -14.05 -12.92
N GLY A 299 -13.95 -14.74 -12.03
CA GLY A 299 -13.94 -16.21 -11.90
C GLY A 299 -15.35 -16.78 -11.73
N ASP A 300 -16.07 -16.34 -10.70
CA ASP A 300 -17.45 -16.82 -10.44
C ASP A 300 -18.38 -16.61 -11.64
N THR A 301 -18.30 -15.41 -12.24
CA THR A 301 -19.16 -15.07 -13.37
C THR A 301 -18.83 -15.91 -14.62
N VAL A 302 -17.56 -16.18 -14.87
CA VAL A 302 -17.12 -17.07 -15.95
C VAL A 302 -17.64 -18.51 -15.75
N HIS A 303 -17.53 -19.03 -14.52
CA HIS A 303 -18.05 -20.37 -14.20
C HIS A 303 -19.56 -20.48 -14.46
N ILE A 304 -20.36 -19.47 -14.07
CA ILE A 304 -21.80 -19.39 -14.36
C ILE A 304 -22.04 -19.43 -15.85
N ILE A 305 -21.35 -18.61 -16.64
CA ILE A 305 -21.55 -18.48 -18.07
C ILE A 305 -21.16 -19.74 -18.83
N VAL A 306 -19.95 -20.24 -18.54
CA VAL A 306 -19.43 -21.45 -19.21
C VAL A 306 -20.31 -22.66 -18.95
N ASN A 307 -20.74 -22.86 -17.71
CA ASN A 307 -21.61 -23.98 -17.33
C ASN A 307 -23.00 -23.89 -18.00
N TYR A 308 -23.57 -22.67 -18.04
CA TYR A 308 -24.83 -22.47 -18.77
C TYR A 308 -24.70 -22.84 -20.24
N HIS A 309 -23.66 -22.37 -20.95
CA HIS A 309 -23.46 -22.69 -22.37
C HIS A 309 -23.17 -24.18 -22.61
N GLN A 310 -22.44 -24.84 -21.74
CA GLN A 310 -22.22 -26.29 -21.83
C GLN A 310 -23.53 -27.07 -21.77
N HIS A 311 -24.43 -26.72 -20.86
CA HIS A 311 -25.75 -27.39 -20.80
C HIS A 311 -26.64 -27.07 -22.01
N ARG A 312 -26.52 -25.86 -22.57
CA ARG A 312 -27.20 -25.50 -23.81
C ARG A 312 -26.67 -26.32 -25.01
N GLU A 313 -25.36 -26.51 -25.10
CA GLU A 313 -24.73 -27.36 -26.13
C GLU A 313 -25.13 -28.83 -26.02
N HIS A 314 -25.46 -29.32 -24.82
CA HIS A 314 -26.02 -30.67 -24.62
C HIS A 314 -27.52 -30.77 -24.88
N GLY A 315 -28.15 -29.72 -25.40
CA GLY A 315 -29.55 -29.72 -25.87
C GLY A 315 -30.60 -29.42 -24.80
N LEU A 316 -30.19 -28.99 -23.59
CA LEU A 316 -31.14 -28.57 -22.56
C LEU A 316 -31.85 -27.29 -22.96
N LYS A 317 -33.14 -27.18 -22.68
CA LYS A 317 -33.91 -25.94 -22.88
C LYS A 317 -33.36 -24.83 -21.96
N HIS A 318 -33.60 -23.57 -22.37
CA HIS A 318 -33.07 -22.38 -21.66
C HIS A 318 -33.27 -22.45 -20.14
N MET A 319 -34.48 -22.68 -19.67
CA MET A 319 -34.82 -22.74 -18.25
C MET A 319 -34.19 -23.94 -17.53
N ASP A 320 -34.17 -25.10 -18.15
CA ASP A 320 -33.58 -26.31 -17.56
C ASP A 320 -32.04 -26.19 -17.48
N ALA A 321 -31.40 -25.56 -18.50
CA ALA A 321 -29.98 -25.24 -18.47
C ALA A 321 -29.64 -24.28 -17.33
N MET A 322 -30.45 -23.23 -17.11
CA MET A 322 -30.30 -22.30 -15.99
C MET A 322 -30.42 -22.97 -14.62
N VAL A 323 -31.42 -23.85 -14.47
CA VAL A 323 -31.64 -24.58 -13.20
C VAL A 323 -30.49 -25.56 -12.91
N THR A 324 -30.04 -26.27 -13.94
CA THR A 324 -28.92 -27.24 -13.81
C THR A 324 -27.60 -26.53 -13.50
N MET A 325 -27.33 -25.46 -14.24
CA MET A 325 -26.17 -24.59 -14.00
C MET A 325 -26.17 -24.09 -12.56
N MET A 326 -27.26 -23.51 -12.07
CA MET A 326 -27.33 -22.96 -10.72
C MET A 326 -27.10 -24.05 -9.66
N ARG A 327 -27.62 -25.24 -9.85
CA ARG A 327 -27.40 -26.41 -8.97
C ARG A 327 -25.93 -26.78 -8.87
N GLU A 328 -25.19 -26.74 -10.00
CA GLU A 328 -23.82 -27.20 -10.08
C GLU A 328 -22.82 -26.15 -9.62
N VAL A 329 -23.11 -24.85 -9.85
CA VAL A 329 -22.18 -23.75 -9.64
C VAL A 329 -22.34 -23.10 -8.28
N PHE A 330 -23.54 -23.07 -7.69
CA PHE A 330 -23.82 -22.32 -6.46
C PHE A 330 -22.94 -22.71 -5.28
N ILE A 331 -22.83 -24.01 -4.97
CA ILE A 331 -22.02 -24.46 -3.81
C ILE A 331 -20.51 -24.22 -4.01
N PRO A 332 -19.91 -24.60 -5.14
CA PRO A 332 -18.51 -24.24 -5.39
C PRO A 332 -18.26 -22.74 -5.30
N CYS A 333 -19.02 -21.88 -6.00
CA CYS A 333 -18.83 -20.42 -5.94
C CYS A 333 -19.04 -19.82 -4.54
N LEU A 334 -19.95 -20.37 -3.72
CA LEU A 334 -20.07 -19.95 -2.33
C LEU A 334 -18.80 -20.25 -1.53
N PHE A 335 -18.24 -21.45 -1.70
CA PHE A 335 -17.03 -21.81 -0.95
C PHE A 335 -15.79 -21.08 -1.46
N THR A 336 -15.66 -20.82 -2.78
CA THR A 336 -14.59 -19.98 -3.34
C THR A 336 -14.66 -18.57 -2.81
N SER A 337 -15.83 -17.94 -2.84
CA SER A 337 -16.01 -16.58 -2.28
C SER A 337 -15.76 -16.55 -0.77
N LEU A 338 -16.15 -17.57 -0.01
CA LEU A 338 -15.89 -17.66 1.43
C LEU A 338 -14.39 -17.85 1.72
N THR A 339 -13.68 -18.69 0.96
CA THR A 339 -12.22 -18.86 1.16
C THR A 339 -11.45 -17.61 0.82
N THR A 340 -11.82 -16.92 -0.24
CA THR A 340 -11.22 -15.62 -0.61
C THR A 340 -11.52 -14.55 0.46
N MET A 341 -12.77 -14.50 0.96
CA MET A 341 -13.14 -13.64 2.09
C MET A 341 -12.26 -13.92 3.32
N MET A 342 -12.06 -15.20 3.68
CA MET A 342 -11.22 -15.58 4.82
C MET A 342 -9.74 -15.22 4.60
N GLY A 343 -9.24 -15.32 3.37
CA GLY A 343 -7.91 -14.84 3.00
C GLY A 343 -7.75 -13.34 3.29
N PHE A 344 -8.73 -12.52 2.94
CA PHE A 344 -8.72 -11.09 3.25
C PHE A 344 -8.94 -10.79 4.74
N LEU A 345 -9.86 -11.48 5.41
CA LEU A 345 -10.10 -11.30 6.84
C LEU A 345 -8.90 -11.72 7.70
N SER A 346 -7.96 -12.50 7.17
CA SER A 346 -6.72 -12.81 7.87
C SER A 346 -5.90 -11.57 8.22
N PHE A 347 -6.08 -10.45 7.49
CA PHE A 347 -5.43 -9.18 7.78
C PHE A 347 -5.88 -8.54 9.10
N LEU A 348 -7.00 -8.97 9.68
CA LEU A 348 -7.40 -8.53 11.02
C LEU A 348 -6.38 -8.91 12.12
N THR A 349 -5.47 -9.82 11.83
CA THR A 349 -4.40 -10.22 12.76
C THR A 349 -3.15 -9.34 12.68
N THR A 350 -3.06 -8.39 11.72
CA THR A 350 -1.95 -7.42 11.65
C THR A 350 -2.21 -6.21 12.55
N GLU A 351 -1.15 -5.56 12.99
CA GLU A 351 -1.21 -4.33 13.79
C GLU A 351 -1.35 -3.07 12.93
N ILE A 352 -1.06 -3.15 11.62
CA ILE A 352 -1.11 -2.05 10.67
C ILE A 352 -2.57 -1.79 10.25
N VAL A 353 -3.12 -0.65 10.69
CA VAL A 353 -4.54 -0.31 10.51
C VAL A 353 -4.99 -0.25 9.04
N PRO A 354 -4.28 0.42 8.09
CA PRO A 354 -4.68 0.42 6.68
C PRO A 354 -4.80 -0.99 6.08
N ILE A 355 -3.91 -1.92 6.46
CA ILE A 355 -3.95 -3.31 5.98
C ILE A 355 -5.16 -4.06 6.54
N ARG A 356 -5.48 -3.87 7.81
CA ARG A 356 -6.70 -4.44 8.43
C ARG A 356 -7.95 -3.95 7.71
N MET A 357 -8.03 -2.65 7.43
CA MET A 357 -9.16 -2.04 6.73
C MET A 357 -9.26 -2.53 5.29
N ALA A 358 -8.16 -2.58 4.54
CA ALA A 358 -8.12 -3.16 3.20
C ALA A 358 -8.63 -4.62 3.19
N GLY A 359 -8.29 -5.41 4.22
CA GLY A 359 -8.82 -6.76 4.41
C GLY A 359 -10.34 -6.79 4.56
N VAL A 360 -10.89 -5.91 5.39
CA VAL A 360 -12.35 -5.80 5.60
C VAL A 360 -13.05 -5.35 4.32
N TYR A 361 -12.53 -4.32 3.64
CA TYR A 361 -13.11 -3.81 2.39
C TYR A 361 -13.13 -4.89 1.31
N SER A 362 -12.02 -5.61 1.15
CA SER A 362 -11.90 -6.70 0.18
C SER A 362 -12.85 -7.86 0.50
N ALA A 363 -12.95 -8.25 1.76
CA ALA A 363 -13.83 -9.32 2.22
C ALA A 363 -15.31 -8.98 1.94
N ILE A 364 -15.75 -7.76 2.25
CA ILE A 364 -17.09 -7.27 1.94
C ILE A 364 -17.30 -7.22 0.43
N GLY A 365 -16.31 -6.73 -0.32
CA GLY A 365 -16.36 -6.63 -1.78
C GLY A 365 -16.55 -7.97 -2.47
N VAL A 366 -15.82 -9.01 -2.04
CA VAL A 366 -15.95 -10.38 -2.56
C VAL A 366 -17.35 -10.94 -2.30
N MET A 367 -17.89 -10.73 -1.10
CA MET A 367 -19.25 -11.20 -0.78
C MET A 367 -20.34 -10.46 -1.56
N ILE A 368 -20.20 -9.14 -1.76
CA ILE A 368 -21.08 -8.35 -2.62
C ILE A 368 -21.02 -8.90 -4.04
N ALA A 369 -19.84 -9.18 -4.56
CA ALA A 369 -19.64 -9.69 -5.89
C ALA A 369 -20.27 -11.07 -6.08
N PHE A 370 -20.11 -11.98 -5.13
CA PHE A 370 -20.77 -13.29 -5.14
C PHE A 370 -22.28 -13.14 -5.21
N VAL A 371 -22.87 -12.32 -4.33
CA VAL A 371 -24.33 -12.09 -4.32
C VAL A 371 -24.81 -11.52 -5.65
N LEU A 372 -24.08 -10.57 -6.22
CA LEU A 372 -24.41 -9.98 -7.51
C LEU A 372 -24.21 -10.98 -8.67
N ALA A 373 -23.18 -11.81 -8.62
CA ALA A 373 -22.94 -12.84 -9.64
C ALA A 373 -24.08 -13.85 -9.72
N ILE A 374 -24.54 -14.39 -8.59
CA ILE A 374 -25.64 -15.34 -8.55
C ILE A 374 -27.00 -14.71 -8.84
N ALA A 375 -27.18 -13.39 -8.65
CA ALA A 375 -28.42 -12.69 -8.89
C ALA A 375 -28.47 -12.06 -10.29
N LEU A 376 -27.52 -11.18 -10.64
CA LEU A 376 -27.55 -10.38 -11.88
C LEU A 376 -27.12 -11.16 -13.12
N ALA A 377 -26.17 -12.10 -13.03
CA ALA A 377 -25.75 -12.85 -14.20
C ALA A 377 -26.90 -13.72 -14.76
N PRO A 378 -27.65 -14.51 -13.95
CA PRO A 378 -28.84 -15.20 -14.44
C PRO A 378 -29.93 -14.26 -14.96
N VAL A 379 -30.16 -13.11 -14.27
CA VAL A 379 -31.16 -12.12 -14.72
C VAL A 379 -30.82 -11.56 -16.11
N ALA A 380 -29.54 -11.29 -16.38
CA ALA A 380 -29.10 -10.82 -17.69
C ALA A 380 -29.42 -11.83 -18.80
N TYR A 381 -29.26 -13.14 -18.56
CA TYR A 381 -29.63 -14.20 -19.48
C TYR A 381 -31.16 -14.37 -19.62
N LEU A 382 -31.94 -14.16 -18.55
CA LEU A 382 -33.41 -14.20 -18.57
C LEU A 382 -34.02 -13.03 -19.35
N LEU A 383 -33.31 -11.91 -19.48
CA LEU A 383 -33.75 -10.76 -20.27
C LEU A 383 -33.46 -10.90 -21.77
N CYS A 384 -32.36 -11.57 -22.08
CA CYS A 384 -31.92 -11.77 -23.46
C CYS A 384 -31.81 -13.26 -23.80
N PRO A 385 -32.93 -14.03 -23.82
CA PRO A 385 -32.88 -15.45 -24.14
C PRO A 385 -32.33 -15.67 -25.55
N GLU A 386 -31.45 -16.65 -25.67
CA GLU A 386 -30.98 -17.10 -26.99
C GLU A 386 -32.11 -17.77 -27.75
N LYS A 387 -32.25 -17.44 -29.08
CA LYS A 387 -33.27 -18.00 -29.90
C LYS A 387 -33.14 -19.53 -29.97
N GLU A 388 -34.20 -20.26 -29.65
CA GLU A 388 -34.26 -21.74 -29.66
C GLU A 388 -33.98 -22.36 -31.06
N SER A 389 -34.29 -21.61 -32.15
CA SER A 389 -34.08 -22.07 -33.52
C SER A 389 -32.63 -22.44 -33.90
N HIS A 390 -31.64 -21.99 -33.13
CA HIS A 390 -30.27 -22.37 -33.41
C HIS A 390 -29.85 -23.72 -32.79
N PHE A 391 -30.59 -24.22 -31.79
CA PHE A 391 -30.32 -25.48 -31.11
C PHE A 391 -31.07 -26.65 -31.72
N GLU A 392 -32.26 -26.43 -32.28
CA GLU A 392 -33.09 -27.47 -32.93
C GLU A 392 -32.50 -27.99 -34.25
N THR A 393 -31.66 -27.21 -34.93
CA THR A 393 -31.06 -27.61 -36.22
C THR A 393 -29.84 -28.49 -36.14
N GLY A 394 -29.39 -28.89 -34.94
CA GLY A 394 -28.14 -29.69 -34.74
C GLY A 394 -26.89 -29.04 -35.32
N ARG A 395 -26.99 -27.80 -35.79
CA ARG A 395 -25.82 -27.02 -36.22
C ARG A 395 -25.17 -26.43 -34.99
N PRO A 396 -23.88 -26.71 -34.73
CA PRO A 396 -23.17 -26.09 -33.63
C PRO A 396 -23.26 -24.57 -33.77
N LEU A 397 -23.62 -23.88 -32.69
CA LEU A 397 -23.80 -22.42 -32.62
C LEU A 397 -22.54 -21.63 -33.10
N TYR A 398 -21.50 -22.31 -33.36
CA TYR A 398 -20.18 -21.81 -33.72
C TYR A 398 -19.82 -22.31 -35.12
N GLY A 399 -19.90 -21.39 -36.10
CA GLY A 399 -19.51 -21.66 -37.48
C GLY A 399 -18.13 -22.29 -37.64
N ARG A 400 -18.07 -23.22 -38.64
CA ARG A 400 -16.93 -23.94 -39.21
C ARG A 400 -15.49 -23.69 -38.71
N PRO A 401 -14.59 -24.59 -38.89
CA PRO A 401 -13.87 -25.53 -38.04
C PRO A 401 -12.62 -24.92 -37.43
N ARG A 402 -12.78 -24.09 -36.40
CA ARG A 402 -11.74 -23.86 -35.41
C ARG A 402 -11.78 -24.90 -34.29
N ARG A 403 -12.55 -25.97 -34.51
CA ARG A 403 -12.80 -27.11 -33.63
C ARG A 403 -11.50 -27.89 -33.32
N ASN A 404 -10.51 -27.86 -34.20
CA ASN A 404 -9.30 -28.65 -34.07
C ASN A 404 -8.41 -28.19 -32.91
N TRP A 405 -8.29 -26.90 -32.65
CA TRP A 405 -7.39 -26.43 -31.58
C TRP A 405 -7.95 -26.70 -30.15
N LEU A 406 -9.26 -26.64 -29.96
CA LEU A 406 -9.87 -26.94 -28.65
C LEU A 406 -9.83 -28.43 -28.35
N LEU A 407 -10.11 -29.26 -29.35
CA LEU A 407 -9.95 -30.72 -29.22
C LEU A 407 -8.49 -31.08 -28.99
N ALA A 408 -7.56 -30.42 -29.72
CA ALA A 408 -6.14 -30.56 -29.49
C ALA A 408 -5.71 -30.12 -28.10
N PHE A 409 -6.32 -29.05 -27.56
CA PHE A 409 -6.05 -28.58 -26.21
C PHE A 409 -6.53 -29.58 -25.14
N ASP A 410 -7.74 -30.14 -25.28
CA ASP A 410 -8.22 -31.20 -24.38
C ASP A 410 -7.36 -32.45 -24.47
N GLU A 411 -6.95 -32.87 -25.67
CA GLU A 411 -6.02 -33.99 -25.86
C GLU A 411 -4.67 -33.69 -25.18
N LEU A 412 -4.19 -32.46 -25.27
CA LEU A 412 -2.94 -32.03 -24.59
C LEU A 412 -3.09 -32.16 -23.07
N LEU A 413 -4.18 -31.62 -22.49
CA LEU A 413 -4.45 -31.74 -21.04
C LEU A 413 -4.56 -33.22 -20.62
N GLN A 414 -5.23 -34.08 -21.40
CA GLN A 414 -5.36 -35.50 -21.11
C GLN A 414 -3.99 -36.23 -21.17
N LYS A 415 -3.16 -35.92 -22.17
CA LYS A 415 -1.78 -36.44 -22.27
C LYS A 415 -0.93 -35.97 -21.10
N GLN A 416 -1.01 -34.67 -20.75
CA GLN A 416 -0.31 -34.12 -19.60
C GLN A 416 -0.66 -34.86 -18.30
N VAL A 417 -1.96 -35.00 -18.01
CA VAL A 417 -2.39 -35.69 -16.80
C VAL A 417 -1.98 -37.17 -16.81
N SER A 418 -2.10 -37.87 -17.94
CA SER A 418 -1.63 -39.24 -18.06
C SER A 418 -0.13 -39.39 -17.78
N PHE A 419 0.68 -38.40 -18.24
CA PHE A 419 2.11 -38.31 -17.92
C PHE A 419 2.32 -38.09 -16.41
N CYS A 420 1.54 -37.16 -15.80
CA CYS A 420 1.60 -36.89 -14.37
C CYS A 420 1.29 -38.10 -13.51
N LEU A 421 0.29 -38.90 -13.89
CA LEU A 421 -0.05 -40.14 -13.17
C LEU A 421 1.06 -41.21 -13.28
N GLY A 422 1.75 -41.25 -14.44
CA GLY A 422 2.91 -42.13 -14.63
C GLY A 422 4.15 -41.76 -13.82
N HIS A 423 4.31 -40.47 -13.53
CA HIS A 423 5.50 -39.91 -12.84
C HIS A 423 5.15 -39.22 -11.52
N ALA A 424 4.04 -39.60 -10.87
CA ALA A 424 3.48 -38.91 -9.72
C ALA A 424 4.47 -38.67 -8.58
N LYS A 425 5.33 -39.65 -8.25
CA LYS A 425 6.37 -39.49 -7.20
C LYS A 425 7.42 -38.43 -7.57
N ALA A 426 7.86 -38.44 -8.84
CA ALA A 426 8.87 -37.48 -9.31
C ALA A 426 8.32 -36.06 -9.31
N ILE A 427 7.05 -35.88 -9.68
CA ILE A 427 6.37 -34.58 -9.67
C ILE A 427 6.27 -34.05 -8.24
N VAL A 428 5.79 -34.84 -7.29
CA VAL A 428 5.71 -34.43 -5.88
C VAL A 428 7.08 -34.07 -5.35
N LEU A 429 8.12 -34.87 -5.65
CA LEU A 429 9.49 -34.58 -5.23
C LEU A 429 10.01 -33.27 -5.85
N LEU A 430 9.75 -33.03 -7.13
CA LEU A 430 10.13 -31.79 -7.81
C LEU A 430 9.52 -30.56 -7.12
N PHE A 431 8.21 -30.60 -6.84
CA PHE A 431 7.53 -29.49 -6.17
C PHE A 431 8.05 -29.29 -4.74
N LEU A 432 8.38 -30.36 -4.01
CA LEU A 432 9.00 -30.26 -2.68
C LEU A 432 10.40 -29.63 -2.76
N LEU A 433 11.22 -30.01 -3.74
CA LEU A 433 12.55 -29.41 -3.93
C LEU A 433 12.46 -27.93 -4.31
N VAL A 434 11.55 -27.58 -5.22
CA VAL A 434 11.31 -26.18 -5.60
C VAL A 434 10.83 -25.37 -4.39
N SER A 435 9.90 -25.90 -3.60
CA SER A 435 9.42 -25.24 -2.38
C SER A 435 10.54 -25.04 -1.35
N ALA A 436 11.38 -26.06 -1.13
CA ALA A 436 12.51 -25.95 -0.22
C ALA A 436 13.55 -24.91 -0.69
N ALA A 437 13.87 -24.91 -1.99
CA ALA A 437 14.74 -23.90 -2.58
C ALA A 437 14.16 -22.49 -2.46
N SER A 438 12.85 -22.33 -2.65
CA SER A 438 12.15 -21.03 -2.50
C SER A 438 12.19 -20.52 -1.05
N ILE A 439 11.99 -21.40 -0.06
CA ILE A 439 12.13 -21.03 1.36
C ILE A 439 13.56 -20.61 1.68
N TRP A 440 14.55 -21.31 1.15
CA TRP A 440 15.95 -20.95 1.34
C TRP A 440 16.29 -19.58 0.73
N LEU A 441 15.83 -19.32 -0.49
CA LEU A 441 16.03 -18.04 -1.16
C LEU A 441 15.30 -16.88 -0.43
N TYR A 442 14.13 -17.13 0.13
CA TYR A 442 13.36 -16.11 0.86
C TYR A 442 14.08 -15.58 2.10
N GLN A 443 15.01 -16.33 2.69
CA GLN A 443 15.77 -15.87 3.86
C GLN A 443 16.64 -14.63 3.58
N SER A 444 16.94 -14.32 2.31
CA SER A 444 17.67 -13.13 1.91
C SER A 444 16.79 -11.89 1.71
N VAL A 445 15.47 -12.00 1.87
CA VAL A 445 14.54 -10.88 1.69
C VAL A 445 14.65 -9.93 2.88
N VAL A 446 14.80 -8.66 2.57
CA VAL A 446 14.93 -7.57 3.55
C VAL A 446 13.62 -6.78 3.60
N VAL A 447 13.24 -6.33 4.78
CA VAL A 447 12.08 -5.45 4.97
C VAL A 447 12.46 -4.01 4.60
N GLU A 448 11.66 -3.36 3.73
CA GLU A 448 11.78 -1.97 3.34
C GLU A 448 10.40 -1.31 3.34
N THR A 449 10.20 -0.35 4.20
CA THR A 449 8.91 0.32 4.42
C THR A 449 8.93 1.81 4.05
N ASN A 450 10.06 2.32 3.57
CA ASN A 450 10.14 3.72 3.13
C ASN A 450 9.40 3.88 1.80
N THR A 451 8.16 4.37 1.88
CA THR A 451 7.26 4.55 0.74
C THR A 451 7.75 5.55 -0.29
N MET A 452 8.60 6.52 0.10
CA MET A 452 9.16 7.49 -0.82
C MET A 452 10.05 6.83 -1.89
N GLN A 453 10.79 5.77 -1.52
CA GLN A 453 11.61 5.02 -2.47
C GLN A 453 10.79 4.17 -3.45
N ASP A 454 9.53 3.91 -3.13
CA ASP A 454 8.61 3.13 -3.96
C ASP A 454 7.94 3.94 -5.07
N ILE A 455 7.96 5.28 -4.96
CA ILE A 455 7.37 6.18 -5.96
C ILE A 455 8.33 6.34 -7.15
N SER A 456 7.79 6.27 -8.36
CA SER A 456 8.57 6.45 -9.60
C SER A 456 9.24 7.82 -9.66
N THR A 457 10.47 7.87 -10.15
CA THR A 457 11.22 9.12 -10.42
C THR A 457 10.54 10.02 -11.47
N SER A 458 9.54 9.53 -12.19
CA SER A 458 8.71 10.34 -13.08
C SER A 458 7.71 11.24 -12.34
N GLU A 459 7.37 10.91 -11.09
CA GLU A 459 6.47 11.71 -10.27
C GLU A 459 7.16 12.95 -9.69
N LYS A 460 6.39 14.03 -9.55
CA LYS A 460 6.91 15.30 -9.02
C LYS A 460 7.40 15.13 -7.58
N LEU A 461 6.62 14.46 -6.74
CA LEU A 461 6.96 14.22 -5.34
C LEU A 461 8.35 13.58 -5.19
N ARG A 462 8.65 12.54 -5.98
CA ARG A 462 9.94 11.86 -5.96
C ARG A 462 11.07 12.77 -6.44
N ARG A 463 10.88 13.49 -7.54
CA ARG A 463 11.91 14.42 -8.06
C ARG A 463 12.22 15.54 -7.10
N ASP A 464 11.18 16.08 -6.44
CA ASP A 464 11.36 17.15 -5.45
C ASP A 464 12.13 16.62 -4.23
N SER A 465 11.79 15.40 -3.73
CA SER A 465 12.52 14.75 -2.64
C SER A 465 14.00 14.48 -3.01
N ASP A 466 14.26 13.91 -4.19
CA ASP A 466 15.63 13.67 -4.67
C ASP A 466 16.45 14.98 -4.77
N TYR A 467 15.78 16.09 -5.12
CA TYR A 467 16.42 17.42 -5.15
C TYR A 467 16.81 17.92 -3.76
N PHE A 468 15.93 17.74 -2.77
CA PHE A 468 16.25 18.07 -1.37
C PHE A 468 17.42 17.22 -0.86
N ASP A 469 17.44 15.95 -1.18
CA ASP A 469 18.55 15.05 -0.80
C ASP A 469 19.90 15.48 -1.41
N GLU A 470 19.89 15.93 -2.67
CA GLU A 470 21.12 16.31 -3.37
C GLU A 470 21.67 17.67 -2.94
N LYS A 471 20.77 18.66 -2.76
CA LYS A 471 21.16 20.08 -2.65
C LYS A 471 21.01 20.66 -1.24
N LEU A 472 20.16 20.08 -0.41
CA LEU A 472 19.72 20.70 0.83
C LEU A 472 19.86 19.75 2.04
N GLY A 473 20.67 18.71 1.90
CA GLY A 473 20.91 17.76 2.99
C GLY A 473 19.78 16.79 3.28
N GLY A 474 18.66 16.85 2.53
CA GLY A 474 17.49 16.00 2.70
C GLY A 474 16.34 16.66 3.44
N ALA A 475 15.20 15.97 3.43
CA ALA A 475 13.99 16.41 4.12
C ALA A 475 13.47 15.38 5.14
N MET A 476 14.25 14.33 5.42
CA MET A 476 13.91 13.33 6.42
C MET A 476 14.49 13.76 7.77
N ALA A 477 13.72 13.54 8.85
CA ALA A 477 14.13 13.96 10.18
C ALA A 477 13.96 12.85 11.21
N LEU A 478 14.86 12.86 12.20
CA LEU A 478 14.71 12.16 13.48
C LEU A 478 14.65 13.21 14.58
N GLU A 479 13.62 13.14 15.40
CA GLU A 479 13.44 13.97 16.57
C GLU A 479 13.78 13.15 17.81
N ILE A 480 14.65 13.65 18.65
CA ILE A 480 15.02 13.00 19.90
C ILE A 480 14.59 13.89 21.06
N MET A 481 13.69 13.39 21.89
CA MET A 481 13.36 14.01 23.18
C MET A 481 14.27 13.42 24.26
N VAL A 482 15.06 14.26 24.91
CA VAL A 482 15.98 13.88 25.99
C VAL A 482 15.44 14.42 27.29
N ASP A 483 14.97 13.53 28.16
CA ASP A 483 14.32 13.86 29.43
C ASP A 483 15.34 13.78 30.57
N SER A 484 15.54 14.90 31.29
CA SER A 484 16.43 14.99 32.43
C SER A 484 15.84 14.34 33.71
N GLY A 485 14.54 14.01 33.68
CA GLY A 485 13.82 13.39 34.81
C GLY A 485 13.49 14.33 35.98
N ARG A 486 13.77 15.65 35.85
CA ARG A 486 13.49 16.64 36.92
C ARG A 486 13.27 18.04 36.31
N GLU A 487 12.46 18.82 36.95
CA GLU A 487 12.26 20.23 36.60
C GLU A 487 13.57 21.00 36.69
N ASN A 488 13.82 21.87 35.73
CA ASN A 488 15.06 22.59 35.48
C ASN A 488 16.33 21.70 35.27
N GLY A 489 16.17 20.41 35.09
CA GLY A 489 17.28 19.50 34.87
C GLY A 489 17.97 19.72 33.52
N ALA A 490 17.26 20.23 32.53
CA ALA A 490 17.80 20.58 31.21
C ALA A 490 18.71 21.84 31.24
N ARG A 491 18.76 22.56 32.37
CA ARG A 491 19.73 23.65 32.59
C ARG A 491 21.01 23.19 33.29
N ASP A 492 21.09 21.92 33.68
CA ASP A 492 22.29 21.34 34.28
C ASP A 492 23.38 21.20 33.19
N LEU A 493 24.55 21.75 33.48
CA LEU A 493 25.65 21.75 32.52
C LEU A 493 26.17 20.33 32.22
N ASP A 494 26.17 19.43 33.18
CA ASP A 494 26.61 18.05 32.96
C ASP A 494 25.59 17.29 32.08
N PHE A 495 24.28 17.56 32.26
CA PHE A 495 23.23 17.05 31.36
C PHE A 495 23.39 17.60 29.95
N LEU A 496 23.61 18.91 29.79
CA LEU A 496 23.84 19.55 28.48
C LEU A 496 25.09 19.02 27.78
N ARG A 497 26.15 18.71 28.52
CA ARG A 497 27.35 18.04 27.97
C ARG A 497 27.06 16.62 27.48
N ASP A 498 26.21 15.89 28.16
CA ASP A 498 25.78 14.57 27.69
C ASP A 498 24.90 14.71 26.43
N VAL A 499 24.01 15.72 26.36
CA VAL A 499 23.22 16.07 25.15
C VAL A 499 24.15 16.44 24.00
N GLU A 500 25.16 17.29 24.24
CA GLU A 500 26.16 17.65 23.24
C GLU A 500 26.92 16.44 22.71
N ARG A 501 27.36 15.55 23.58
CA ARG A 501 28.06 14.31 23.16
C ARG A 501 27.15 13.44 22.27
N LEU A 502 25.87 13.32 22.63
CA LEU A 502 24.90 12.58 21.84
C LEU A 502 24.67 13.22 20.45
N GLN A 503 24.53 14.55 20.42
CA GLN A 503 24.36 15.31 19.19
C GLN A 503 25.59 15.21 18.28
N ARG A 504 26.80 15.40 18.83
CA ARG A 504 28.05 15.27 18.08
C ARG A 504 28.27 13.86 17.54
N HIS A 505 27.84 12.82 18.30
CA HIS A 505 27.86 11.46 17.80
C HIS A 505 26.93 11.29 16.57
N ALA A 506 25.72 11.83 16.63
CA ALA A 506 24.79 11.80 15.50
C ALA A 506 25.36 12.48 14.24
N GLU A 507 26.13 13.57 14.41
CA GLU A 507 26.80 14.27 13.28
C GLU A 507 27.82 13.40 12.56
N THR A 508 28.45 12.45 13.27
CA THR A 508 29.42 11.54 12.67
C THR A 508 28.78 10.41 11.88
N MET A 509 27.46 10.23 12.02
CA MET A 509 26.78 9.12 11.39
C MET A 509 26.52 9.36 9.90
N PRO A 510 26.49 8.29 9.09
CA PRO A 510 26.25 8.40 7.67
C PRO A 510 24.91 9.06 7.33
N LYS A 511 24.91 9.90 6.30
CA LYS A 511 23.71 10.59 5.78
C LYS A 511 23.13 11.67 6.72
N THR A 512 23.67 11.88 7.91
CA THR A 512 23.34 13.07 8.71
C THR A 512 23.80 14.32 7.97
N ALA A 513 22.90 15.26 7.78
CA ALA A 513 23.18 16.53 7.14
C ALA A 513 23.43 17.62 8.17
N LYS A 514 22.52 17.72 9.15
CA LYS A 514 22.57 18.68 10.23
C LYS A 514 21.92 18.16 11.50
N THR A 515 22.38 18.68 12.61
CA THR A 515 21.74 18.52 13.91
C THR A 515 21.50 19.90 14.52
N HIS A 516 20.54 20.01 15.43
CA HIS A 516 20.25 21.24 16.14
C HIS A 516 19.60 20.96 17.50
N SER A 517 20.05 21.68 18.52
CA SER A 517 19.47 21.64 19.87
C SER A 517 19.81 22.93 20.64
N VAL A 518 19.33 23.05 21.86
CA VAL A 518 19.66 24.16 22.76
C VAL A 518 21.18 24.32 23.02
N VAL A 519 21.95 23.25 22.78
CA VAL A 519 23.41 23.27 22.88
C VAL A 519 24.00 24.24 21.86
N ASP A 520 23.49 24.26 20.62
CA ASP A 520 23.97 25.14 19.57
C ASP A 520 23.61 26.59 19.88
N THR A 521 22.40 26.85 20.39
CA THR A 521 21.97 28.18 20.84
C THR A 521 22.87 28.70 21.97
N LEU A 522 23.16 27.88 22.99
CA LEU A 522 24.08 28.26 24.09
C LEU A 522 25.51 28.49 23.59
N SER A 523 25.98 27.64 22.68
CA SER A 523 27.33 27.78 22.11
C SER A 523 27.45 29.05 21.27
N ARG A 524 26.40 29.43 20.53
CA ARG A 524 26.35 30.66 19.76
C ARG A 524 26.33 31.89 20.66
N VAL A 525 25.55 31.88 21.75
CA VAL A 525 25.54 32.97 22.73
C VAL A 525 26.96 33.14 23.32
N ASN A 526 27.64 32.06 23.66
CA ASN A 526 29.01 32.10 24.19
C ASN A 526 29.95 32.70 23.17
N GLU A 527 29.93 32.31 21.92
CA GLU A 527 30.74 32.87 20.84
C GLU A 527 30.52 34.37 20.65
N VAL A 528 29.25 34.81 20.59
CA VAL A 528 28.88 36.22 20.39
C VAL A 528 29.36 37.07 21.56
N LEU A 529 29.23 36.62 22.81
CA LEU A 529 29.70 37.32 23.99
C LEU A 529 31.23 37.40 24.04
N HIS A 530 31.95 36.56 23.32
CA HIS A 530 33.41 36.58 23.18
C HIS A 530 33.86 37.23 21.85
N ASN A 531 33.16 38.23 21.36
CA ASN A 531 33.48 38.98 20.14
C ASN A 531 33.43 38.12 18.86
N GLU A 532 32.53 37.21 18.78
CA GLU A 532 32.39 36.25 17.66
C GLU A 532 33.65 35.42 17.38
N ASP A 533 34.41 35.07 18.44
CA ASP A 533 35.55 34.16 18.32
C ASP A 533 35.05 32.72 18.10
N PRO A 534 35.31 32.10 16.94
CA PRO A 534 34.89 30.72 16.67
C PRO A 534 35.42 29.71 17.67
N ALA A 535 36.54 30.00 18.40
CA ALA A 535 37.07 29.13 19.44
C ALA A 535 36.12 29.06 20.66
N CYS A 536 35.23 30.06 20.81
CA CYS A 536 34.24 30.10 21.88
C CYS A 536 32.87 29.51 21.48
N HIS A 537 32.75 28.87 20.30
CA HIS A 537 31.56 28.16 19.88
C HIS A 537 31.46 26.80 20.60
N VAL A 538 31.30 26.86 21.92
CA VAL A 538 31.22 25.71 22.84
C VAL A 538 30.28 26.04 23.99
N LEU A 539 29.80 25.02 24.71
CA LEU A 539 29.04 25.23 25.94
C LEU A 539 29.86 26.04 26.98
N PRO A 540 29.21 26.85 27.85
CA PRO A 540 29.92 27.61 28.88
C PRO A 540 30.63 26.67 29.85
N ASP A 541 31.74 27.16 30.41
CA ASP A 541 32.55 26.34 31.34
C ASP A 541 31.88 26.15 32.70
N GLU A 542 31.10 27.12 33.17
CA GLU A 542 30.51 27.12 34.50
C GLU A 542 28.97 27.13 34.45
N GLN A 543 28.39 26.36 35.37
CA GLN A 543 26.94 26.21 35.55
C GLN A 543 26.16 27.54 35.60
N LYS A 544 26.74 28.56 36.24
CA LYS A 544 26.07 29.86 36.40
C LYS A 544 25.78 30.58 35.05
N TYR A 545 26.60 30.32 34.04
CA TYR A 545 26.43 30.96 32.73
C TYR A 545 25.29 30.36 31.90
N VAL A 546 24.91 29.12 32.10
CA VAL A 546 23.82 28.48 31.34
C VAL A 546 22.54 29.30 31.44
N SER A 547 22.08 29.59 32.67
CA SER A 547 20.85 30.37 32.84
C SER A 547 20.99 31.84 32.39
N GLN A 548 22.21 32.40 32.50
CA GLN A 548 22.46 33.76 32.02
C GLN A 548 22.42 33.83 30.50
N TYR A 549 22.99 32.86 29.81
CA TYR A 549 22.99 32.81 28.34
C TYR A 549 21.60 32.60 27.77
N LEU A 550 20.81 31.72 28.36
CA LEU A 550 19.39 31.56 27.99
C LEU A 550 18.61 32.87 28.19
N PHE A 551 18.85 33.57 29.30
CA PHE A 551 18.22 34.88 29.55
C PHE A 551 18.69 35.95 28.56
N PHE A 552 19.95 35.99 28.19
CA PHE A 552 20.48 36.91 27.17
C PHE A 552 19.84 36.61 25.81
N TYR A 553 19.72 35.31 25.43
CA TYR A 553 19.05 34.94 24.19
C TYR A 553 17.62 35.45 24.13
N GLU A 554 16.82 35.17 25.17
CA GLU A 554 15.42 35.62 25.24
C GLU A 554 15.29 37.16 25.22
N THR A 555 16.13 37.86 25.99
CA THR A 555 16.06 39.33 26.09
C THR A 555 16.61 40.05 24.85
N SER A 556 17.44 39.40 24.05
CA SER A 556 17.96 39.92 22.79
C SER A 556 17.00 39.78 21.61
N GLY A 557 15.84 39.16 21.80
CA GLY A 557 14.82 38.93 20.78
C GLY A 557 14.74 37.49 20.22
N GLY A 558 15.48 36.57 20.82
CA GLY A 558 15.42 35.14 20.43
C GLY A 558 14.06 34.53 20.74
N LYS A 559 13.46 33.80 19.78
CA LYS A 559 12.09 33.30 19.84
C LYS A 559 11.97 31.77 19.78
N ASN A 560 13.10 31.08 19.58
CA ASN A 560 13.03 29.63 19.26
C ASN A 560 13.34 28.71 20.44
N LEU A 561 13.50 29.22 21.66
CA LEU A 561 13.90 28.41 22.82
C LEU A 561 12.82 27.38 23.18
N ASP A 562 11.54 27.71 23.00
CA ASP A 562 10.39 26.81 23.19
C ASP A 562 10.38 25.63 22.21
N LYS A 563 11.06 25.73 21.08
CA LYS A 563 11.24 24.67 20.09
C LYS A 563 12.41 23.71 20.44
N GLU A 564 13.29 24.12 21.36
CA GLU A 564 14.51 23.39 21.70
C GLU A 564 14.44 22.78 23.09
N MET A 565 13.75 23.45 24.04
CA MET A 565 13.63 23.06 25.43
C MET A 565 12.24 23.40 25.97
N THR A 566 11.66 22.50 26.77
CA THR A 566 10.36 22.70 27.40
C THR A 566 10.35 23.88 28.38
N LEU A 567 9.19 24.49 28.64
CA LEU A 567 9.00 25.57 29.60
C LEU A 567 9.48 25.21 31.02
N LEU A 568 9.29 23.93 31.44
CA LEU A 568 9.79 23.43 32.72
C LEU A 568 11.28 23.13 32.71
N SER A 569 11.93 23.28 31.57
CA SER A 569 13.34 22.98 31.33
C SER A 569 13.70 21.57 31.83
N ASP A 570 12.89 20.60 31.55
CA ASP A 570 13.06 19.19 31.91
C ASP A 570 13.35 18.30 30.71
N VAL A 571 12.91 18.66 29.50
CA VAL A 571 13.15 17.93 28.26
C VAL A 571 13.82 18.84 27.22
N VAL A 572 14.85 18.31 26.56
CA VAL A 572 15.55 18.93 25.43
C VAL A 572 15.21 18.17 24.15
N ARG A 573 15.01 18.91 23.08
CA ARG A 573 14.87 18.38 21.72
C ARG A 573 16.21 18.39 21.00
N ILE A 574 16.56 17.28 20.34
CA ILE A 574 17.62 17.23 19.31
C ILE A 574 16.94 16.94 17.98
N HIS A 575 17.04 17.87 17.06
CA HIS A 575 16.60 17.69 15.67
C HIS A 575 17.77 17.17 14.84
N ILE A 576 17.55 16.07 14.11
CA ILE A 576 18.55 15.48 13.22
C ILE A 576 17.96 15.42 11.82
N GLN A 577 18.47 16.27 10.92
CA GLN A 577 18.13 16.27 9.52
C GLN A 577 19.00 15.26 8.77
N THR A 578 18.38 14.42 7.93
CA THR A 578 19.10 13.40 7.17
C THR A 578 18.65 13.36 5.73
N ARG A 579 19.51 12.82 4.86
CA ARG A 579 19.12 12.37 3.54
C ARG A 579 18.22 11.14 3.64
N THR A 580 17.46 10.87 2.59
CA THR A 580 16.58 9.69 2.54
C THR A 580 17.35 8.41 2.81
N MET A 581 16.90 7.66 3.80
CA MET A 581 17.46 6.38 4.23
C MET A 581 16.47 5.24 3.98
N GLY A 582 17.02 4.05 3.70
CA GLY A 582 16.24 2.81 3.73
C GLY A 582 15.98 2.36 5.16
N THR A 583 14.97 1.52 5.33
CA THR A 583 14.52 1.03 6.64
C THR A 583 15.65 0.39 7.47
N GLN A 584 16.53 -0.40 6.83
CA GLN A 584 17.64 -1.03 7.54
C GLN A 584 18.70 -0.03 7.99
N GLU A 585 18.94 1.01 7.19
CA GLU A 585 19.84 2.10 7.54
C GLU A 585 19.31 2.87 8.76
N ILE A 586 18.00 3.18 8.75
CA ILE A 586 17.31 3.85 9.86
C ILE A 586 17.42 3.02 11.16
N LYS A 587 17.12 1.72 11.07
CA LYS A 587 17.26 0.83 12.23
C LYS A 587 18.70 0.70 12.72
N ALA A 588 19.65 0.72 11.82
CA ALA A 588 21.08 0.72 12.20
C ALA A 588 21.46 2.03 12.90
N PHE A 589 20.94 3.15 12.40
CA PHE A 589 21.14 4.47 12.99
C PHE A 589 20.60 4.52 14.43
N ILE A 590 19.34 4.16 14.64
CA ILE A 590 18.72 4.18 15.97
C ILE A 590 19.46 3.23 16.93
N ARG A 591 19.80 2.01 16.49
CA ARG A 591 20.57 1.07 17.32
C ARG A 591 21.95 1.59 17.70
N GLU A 592 22.61 2.32 16.83
CA GLU A 592 23.91 2.93 17.12
C GLU A 592 23.76 4.05 18.14
N MET A 593 22.71 4.88 18.02
CA MET A 593 22.38 5.89 19.02
C MET A 593 22.11 5.27 20.40
N ASP A 594 21.30 4.21 20.46
CA ASP A 594 21.00 3.48 21.70
C ASP A 594 22.27 2.86 22.32
N ARG A 595 23.14 2.29 21.47
CA ARG A 595 24.42 1.74 21.91
C ARG A 595 25.31 2.82 22.53
N PHE A 596 25.43 3.96 21.86
CA PHE A 596 26.21 5.08 22.35
C PHE A 596 25.69 5.60 23.69
N ILE A 597 24.39 5.73 23.86
CA ILE A 597 23.76 6.12 25.13
C ILE A 597 24.07 5.10 26.23
N ALA A 598 24.00 3.81 25.96
CA ALA A 598 24.22 2.77 26.93
C ALA A 598 25.70 2.65 27.34
N GLU A 599 26.61 2.67 26.36
CA GLU A 599 28.04 2.41 26.57
C GLU A 599 28.83 3.67 27.00
N GLU A 600 28.63 4.78 26.28
CA GLU A 600 29.43 6.00 26.46
C GLU A 600 28.80 7.00 27.46
N LEU A 601 27.44 7.02 27.53
CA LEU A 601 26.75 7.90 28.47
C LEU A 601 26.20 7.15 29.69
N GLY A 602 26.56 5.86 29.84
CA GLY A 602 26.20 5.03 31.01
C GLY A 602 24.69 4.89 31.22
N GLY A 603 23.87 5.05 30.17
CA GLY A 603 22.40 4.96 30.24
C GLY A 603 21.75 6.07 31.11
N ARG A 604 22.42 7.20 31.30
CA ARG A 604 21.92 8.30 32.13
C ARG A 604 20.81 9.10 31.50
N LEU A 605 20.78 9.15 30.15
CA LEU A 605 19.79 9.88 29.42
C LEU A 605 18.54 9.01 29.16
N LYS A 606 17.37 9.56 29.43
CA LYS A 606 16.11 8.98 29.00
C LYS A 606 15.74 9.60 27.67
N VAL A 607 15.77 8.78 26.61
CA VAL A 607 15.50 9.24 25.24
C VAL A 607 14.23 8.63 24.72
N GLN A 608 13.52 9.43 23.92
CA GLN A 608 12.38 8.98 23.12
C GLN A 608 12.55 9.51 21.70
N TYR A 609 12.44 8.59 20.73
CA TYR A 609 12.55 8.94 19.31
C TYR A 609 11.17 9.20 18.70
N THR A 610 11.08 10.18 17.82
CA THR A 610 9.88 10.48 17.02
C THR A 610 10.29 11.06 15.67
N GLY A 611 9.31 11.50 14.87
CA GLY A 611 9.55 11.97 13.51
C GLY A 611 9.58 10.83 12.49
N GLN A 612 9.79 11.19 11.22
CA GLN A 612 9.62 10.29 10.08
C GLN A 612 10.52 9.03 10.16
N MET A 613 11.76 9.15 10.65
CA MET A 613 12.66 7.99 10.77
C MET A 613 12.14 7.00 11.82
N ALA A 614 11.71 7.48 12.97
CA ALA A 614 11.17 6.64 14.03
C ALA A 614 9.90 5.90 13.57
N TRP A 615 9.03 6.60 12.82
CA TRP A 615 7.84 6.02 12.21
C TRP A 615 8.17 4.87 11.25
N VAL A 616 9.08 5.08 10.29
CA VAL A 616 9.53 4.04 9.34
C VAL A 616 10.10 2.83 10.08
N ALA A 617 10.87 3.04 11.13
CA ALA A 617 11.42 1.96 11.95
C ALA A 617 10.30 1.17 12.65
N ALA A 618 9.34 1.84 13.30
CA ALA A 618 8.24 1.22 14.01
C ALA A 618 7.34 0.40 13.08
N VAL A 619 6.92 0.96 11.94
CA VAL A 619 6.09 0.26 10.95
C VAL A 619 6.79 -1.01 10.45
N SER A 620 8.11 -0.95 10.24
CA SER A 620 8.85 -2.12 9.74
C SER A 620 8.86 -3.32 10.69
N ASP A 621 8.73 -3.11 11.99
CA ASP A 621 8.65 -4.19 12.97
C ASP A 621 7.33 -4.95 12.86
N TYR A 622 6.25 -4.24 12.52
CA TYR A 622 4.93 -4.83 12.32
C TYR A 622 4.76 -5.55 10.98
N VAL A 623 5.57 -5.23 9.97
CA VAL A 623 5.45 -5.85 8.63
C VAL A 623 5.75 -7.34 8.68
N LEU A 624 6.84 -7.76 9.30
CA LEU A 624 7.25 -9.17 9.33
C LEU A 624 6.32 -10.02 10.20
N SER A 625 6.01 -9.54 11.41
CA SER A 625 5.07 -10.20 12.32
C SER A 625 3.68 -10.31 11.72
N GLY A 626 3.18 -9.21 11.14
CA GLY A 626 1.88 -9.14 10.49
C GLY A 626 1.77 -10.06 9.27
N GLN A 627 2.82 -10.18 8.44
CA GLN A 627 2.83 -11.14 7.33
C GLN A 627 2.73 -12.57 7.83
N ALA A 628 3.53 -12.95 8.84
CA ALA A 628 3.53 -14.29 9.38
C ALA A 628 2.18 -14.66 10.01
N MET A 629 1.60 -13.76 10.80
CA MET A 629 0.32 -13.98 11.48
C MET A 629 -0.85 -14.03 10.49
N SER A 630 -0.91 -13.12 9.53
CA SER A 630 -1.96 -13.12 8.51
C SER A 630 -1.89 -14.37 7.62
N PHE A 631 -0.69 -14.78 7.21
CA PHE A 631 -0.52 -16.00 6.43
C PHE A 631 -0.92 -17.26 7.22
N ALA A 632 -0.50 -17.38 8.47
CA ALA A 632 -0.85 -18.52 9.32
C ALA A 632 -2.36 -18.60 9.55
N SER A 633 -3.03 -17.47 9.84
CA SER A 633 -4.48 -17.42 10.03
C SER A 633 -5.24 -17.71 8.73
N ALA A 634 -4.77 -17.24 7.57
CA ALA A 634 -5.31 -17.59 6.26
C ALA A 634 -5.18 -19.11 6.00
N LEU A 635 -3.99 -19.67 6.21
CA LEU A 635 -3.72 -21.10 6.00
C LEU A 635 -4.67 -21.98 6.84
N VAL A 636 -4.82 -21.67 8.12
CA VAL A 636 -5.68 -22.43 9.03
C VAL A 636 -7.15 -22.30 8.65
N SER A 637 -7.64 -21.07 8.44
CA SER A 637 -9.04 -20.80 8.13
C SER A 637 -9.47 -21.42 6.80
N ILE A 638 -8.63 -21.29 5.76
CA ILE A 638 -8.87 -21.87 4.44
C ILE A 638 -8.80 -23.40 4.51
N CYS A 639 -7.84 -23.99 5.25
CA CYS A 639 -7.79 -25.45 5.46
C CYS A 639 -9.07 -25.99 6.12
N LEU A 640 -9.57 -25.30 7.15
CA LEU A 640 -10.83 -25.66 7.79
C LEU A 640 -12.01 -25.56 6.80
N MET A 641 -12.03 -24.52 5.98
CA MET A 641 -13.05 -24.32 4.96
C MET A 641 -13.01 -25.45 3.90
N MET A 642 -11.81 -25.88 3.46
CA MET A 642 -11.61 -27.00 2.56
C MET A 642 -12.10 -28.32 3.17
N ILE A 643 -11.81 -28.56 4.45
CA ILE A 643 -12.31 -29.73 5.18
C ILE A 643 -13.86 -29.74 5.20
N CYS A 644 -14.48 -28.60 5.47
CA CYS A 644 -15.94 -28.43 5.47
C CYS A 644 -16.54 -28.66 4.08
N CYS A 645 -15.97 -28.04 3.03
CA CYS A 645 -16.41 -28.17 1.65
C CYS A 645 -16.35 -29.63 1.18
N LEU A 646 -15.20 -30.27 1.36
CA LEU A 646 -14.95 -31.64 0.91
C LEU A 646 -15.51 -32.67 1.87
N ARG A 647 -15.96 -32.30 3.07
CA ARG A 647 -16.43 -33.18 4.14
C ARG A 647 -15.45 -34.36 4.41
N SER A 648 -14.17 -34.05 4.34
CA SER A 648 -13.10 -35.04 4.54
C SER A 648 -11.81 -34.31 4.98
N VAL A 649 -11.34 -34.65 6.18
CA VAL A 649 -10.08 -34.07 6.72
C VAL A 649 -8.89 -34.42 5.82
N ARG A 650 -8.81 -35.66 5.35
CA ARG A 650 -7.71 -36.11 4.47
C ARG A 650 -7.66 -35.32 3.15
N MET A 651 -8.83 -35.16 2.51
CA MET A 651 -8.88 -34.36 1.27
C MET A 651 -8.58 -32.89 1.50
N GLY A 652 -9.12 -32.33 2.59
CA GLY A 652 -8.87 -30.92 2.92
C GLY A 652 -7.38 -30.64 3.15
N ILE A 653 -6.67 -31.47 3.92
CA ILE A 653 -5.23 -31.31 4.13
C ILE A 653 -4.44 -31.52 2.83
N ILE A 654 -4.74 -32.55 2.03
CA ILE A 654 -4.03 -32.80 0.77
C ILE A 654 -4.24 -31.66 -0.21
N SER A 655 -5.43 -31.05 -0.26
CA SER A 655 -5.71 -29.93 -1.15
C SER A 655 -4.95 -28.64 -0.80
N MET A 656 -4.36 -28.54 0.40
CA MET A 656 -3.55 -27.36 0.75
C MET A 656 -2.17 -27.35 0.09
N PHE A 657 -1.59 -28.52 -0.22
CA PHE A 657 -0.25 -28.60 -0.81
C PHE A 657 -0.13 -27.86 -2.17
N PRO A 658 -1.05 -28.04 -3.13
CA PRO A 658 -1.05 -27.26 -4.37
C PRO A 658 -1.17 -25.76 -4.15
N ASN A 659 -1.85 -25.32 -3.08
CA ASN A 659 -2.09 -23.90 -2.78
C ASN A 659 -0.91 -23.21 -2.06
N ILE A 660 0.00 -23.96 -1.45
CA ILE A 660 1.20 -23.42 -0.83
C ILE A 660 2.27 -23.07 -1.87
N VAL A 661 2.37 -23.85 -2.94
CA VAL A 661 3.38 -23.64 -4.02
C VAL A 661 3.29 -22.27 -4.66
N PRO A 662 2.12 -21.76 -5.07
CA PRO A 662 1.98 -20.42 -5.67
C PRO A 662 2.35 -19.28 -4.74
N ILE A 663 2.55 -19.53 -3.46
CA ILE A 663 3.03 -18.55 -2.49
C ILE A 663 4.54 -18.65 -2.34
N LEU A 664 5.06 -19.86 -2.13
CA LEU A 664 6.48 -20.08 -1.88
C LEU A 664 7.36 -19.72 -3.08
N VAL A 665 6.93 -20.03 -4.31
CA VAL A 665 7.74 -19.75 -5.50
C VAL A 665 7.96 -18.26 -5.73
N PRO A 666 6.94 -17.39 -5.72
CA PRO A 666 7.16 -15.94 -5.79
C PRO A 666 7.99 -15.39 -4.63
N MET A 667 7.78 -15.89 -3.40
CA MET A 667 8.61 -15.49 -2.26
C MET A 667 10.08 -15.86 -2.47
N GLY A 668 10.37 -17.04 -3.04
CA GLY A 668 11.73 -17.38 -3.44
C GLY A 668 12.29 -16.50 -4.54
N ILE A 669 11.46 -16.06 -5.50
CA ILE A 669 11.83 -15.11 -6.54
C ILE A 669 12.15 -13.74 -5.95
N MET A 670 11.43 -13.28 -4.91
CA MET A 670 11.78 -12.05 -4.20
C MET A 670 13.23 -12.10 -3.70
N GLY A 671 13.61 -13.20 -3.02
CA GLY A 671 14.99 -13.36 -2.54
C GLY A 671 16.02 -13.46 -3.67
N LEU A 672 15.69 -14.13 -4.77
CA LEU A 672 16.57 -14.27 -5.93
C LEU A 672 16.80 -12.95 -6.67
N CYS A 673 15.76 -12.12 -6.80
CA CYS A 673 15.78 -10.87 -7.54
C CYS A 673 16.10 -9.66 -6.66
N GLY A 674 16.29 -9.83 -5.35
CA GLY A 674 16.51 -8.72 -4.42
C GLY A 674 15.28 -7.81 -4.27
N ILE A 675 14.06 -8.36 -4.39
CA ILE A 675 12.81 -7.63 -4.14
C ILE A 675 12.59 -7.60 -2.65
N ASN A 676 12.52 -6.41 -2.08
CA ASN A 676 12.33 -6.21 -0.65
C ASN A 676 10.88 -6.45 -0.23
N LEU A 677 10.68 -6.86 1.02
CA LEU A 677 9.36 -6.96 1.62
C LEU A 677 8.87 -5.57 2.03
N SER A 678 7.93 -5.05 1.30
CA SER A 678 7.27 -3.75 1.54
C SER A 678 5.91 -3.92 2.21
N LEU A 679 5.29 -2.80 2.61
CA LEU A 679 3.90 -2.76 3.10
C LEU A 679 2.92 -3.42 2.11
N VAL A 680 3.09 -3.17 0.81
CA VAL A 680 2.25 -3.76 -0.26
C VAL A 680 2.49 -5.25 -0.39
N LEU A 681 3.73 -5.72 -0.30
CA LEU A 681 4.07 -7.12 -0.46
C LEU A 681 3.80 -7.96 0.80
N MET A 682 3.63 -7.33 1.96
CA MET A 682 3.23 -8.02 3.19
C MET A 682 1.90 -8.78 3.04
N ILE A 683 0.94 -8.21 2.31
CA ILE A 683 -0.38 -8.83 2.11
C ILE A 683 -0.37 -9.95 1.07
N PHE A 684 0.73 -10.09 0.30
CA PHE A 684 0.82 -10.96 -0.86
C PHE A 684 0.44 -12.42 -0.55
N SER A 685 1.04 -13.01 0.47
CA SER A 685 0.88 -14.44 0.76
C SER A 685 -0.57 -14.82 1.09
N SER A 686 -1.25 -14.00 1.88
CA SER A 686 -2.63 -14.24 2.31
C SER A 686 -3.64 -14.00 1.18
N VAL A 687 -3.42 -12.95 0.38
CA VAL A 687 -4.24 -12.67 -0.82
C VAL A 687 -4.16 -13.81 -1.82
N ILE A 688 -2.94 -14.21 -2.16
CA ILE A 688 -2.72 -15.29 -3.13
C ILE A 688 -3.28 -16.62 -2.63
N MET A 689 -3.12 -16.91 -1.32
CA MET A 689 -3.72 -18.10 -0.71
C MET A 689 -5.25 -18.12 -0.90
N GLY A 690 -5.91 -16.97 -0.61
CA GLY A 690 -7.37 -16.86 -0.73
C GLY A 690 -7.88 -17.01 -2.17
N ILE A 691 -7.12 -16.58 -3.15
CA ILE A 691 -7.54 -16.59 -4.57
C ILE A 691 -7.16 -17.90 -5.26
N CYS A 692 -5.95 -18.44 -5.04
CA CYS A 692 -5.50 -19.65 -5.70
C CYS A 692 -6.32 -20.91 -5.33
N VAL A 693 -6.95 -20.91 -4.16
CA VAL A 693 -7.74 -22.05 -3.70
C VAL A 693 -9.02 -22.26 -4.53
N ASP A 694 -9.48 -21.27 -5.29
CA ASP A 694 -10.70 -21.35 -6.11
C ASP A 694 -10.64 -22.51 -7.12
N ASP A 695 -9.59 -22.57 -7.92
CA ASP A 695 -9.39 -23.64 -8.91
C ASP A 695 -9.26 -25.01 -8.24
N THR A 696 -8.58 -25.06 -7.09
CA THR A 696 -8.44 -26.28 -6.27
C THR A 696 -9.78 -26.76 -5.73
N ILE A 697 -10.69 -25.89 -5.24
CA ILE A 697 -12.03 -26.26 -4.79
C ILE A 697 -12.79 -26.93 -5.94
N HIS A 698 -12.83 -26.30 -7.09
CA HIS A 698 -13.50 -26.84 -8.26
C HIS A 698 -12.91 -28.20 -8.68
N PHE A 699 -11.59 -28.35 -8.61
CA PHE A 699 -10.91 -29.61 -8.94
C PHE A 699 -11.30 -30.74 -7.98
N TYR A 700 -11.16 -30.51 -6.68
CA TYR A 700 -11.38 -31.55 -5.67
C TYR A 700 -12.86 -31.91 -5.50
N VAL A 701 -13.79 -30.97 -5.65
CA VAL A 701 -15.25 -31.23 -5.64
C VAL A 701 -15.65 -32.10 -6.83
N ASN A 702 -15.18 -31.76 -8.03
CA ASN A 702 -15.46 -32.58 -9.24
C ASN A 702 -14.82 -33.98 -9.17
N TYR A 703 -13.56 -34.05 -8.67
CA TYR A 703 -12.91 -35.34 -8.44
C TYR A 703 -13.74 -36.25 -7.51
N LYS A 704 -14.21 -35.69 -6.39
CA LYS A 704 -15.04 -36.44 -5.44
C LYS A 704 -16.32 -36.93 -6.10
N HIS A 705 -17.02 -36.07 -6.83
CA HIS A 705 -18.25 -36.43 -7.54
C HIS A 705 -18.01 -37.55 -8.59
N ASN A 706 -16.92 -37.46 -9.37
CA ASN A 706 -16.57 -38.45 -10.35
C ASN A 706 -16.16 -39.78 -9.69
N PHE A 707 -15.45 -39.75 -8.55
CA PHE A 707 -15.06 -40.95 -7.81
C PHE A 707 -16.26 -41.64 -7.18
N GLU A 708 -17.26 -40.90 -6.72
CA GLU A 708 -18.54 -41.51 -6.23
C GLU A 708 -19.28 -42.28 -7.34
N LYS A 709 -19.13 -41.84 -8.61
CA LYS A 709 -19.72 -42.49 -9.77
C LYS A 709 -18.93 -43.67 -10.31
N THR A 710 -17.60 -43.52 -10.46
CA THR A 710 -16.77 -44.52 -11.17
C THR A 710 -16.12 -45.53 -10.22
N GLY A 711 -15.90 -45.13 -8.95
CA GLY A 711 -15.14 -45.93 -7.99
C GLY A 711 -13.66 -46.11 -8.33
N ASN A 712 -13.14 -45.45 -9.36
CA ASN A 712 -11.78 -45.61 -9.85
C ASN A 712 -11.04 -44.25 -9.83
N THR A 713 -9.92 -44.19 -9.10
CA THR A 713 -9.13 -42.95 -8.90
C THR A 713 -8.60 -42.39 -10.21
N ARG A 714 -8.00 -43.24 -11.06
CA ARG A 714 -7.42 -42.81 -12.32
C ARG A 714 -8.47 -42.25 -13.29
N GLU A 715 -9.57 -42.97 -13.45
CA GLU A 715 -10.67 -42.58 -14.31
C GLU A 715 -11.32 -41.28 -13.84
N SER A 716 -11.53 -41.15 -12.53
CA SER A 716 -12.09 -39.96 -11.91
C SER A 716 -11.23 -38.71 -12.15
N ILE A 717 -9.89 -38.84 -12.05
CA ILE A 717 -8.97 -37.72 -12.34
C ILE A 717 -9.06 -37.31 -13.81
N LEU A 718 -9.06 -38.28 -14.74
CA LEU A 718 -9.16 -38.00 -16.18
C LEU A 718 -10.49 -37.32 -16.55
N LEU A 719 -11.61 -37.76 -15.98
CA LEU A 719 -12.91 -37.14 -16.16
C LEU A 719 -12.95 -35.70 -15.59
N THR A 720 -12.32 -35.52 -14.44
CA THR A 720 -12.24 -34.22 -13.80
C THR A 720 -11.49 -33.20 -14.66
N VAL A 721 -10.29 -33.57 -15.14
CA VAL A 721 -9.52 -32.67 -16.01
C VAL A 721 -10.24 -32.38 -17.33
N ARG A 722 -10.98 -33.35 -17.86
CA ARG A 722 -11.78 -33.16 -19.05
C ARG A 722 -12.93 -32.19 -18.87
N SER A 723 -13.53 -32.12 -17.66
CA SER A 723 -14.67 -31.24 -17.37
C SER A 723 -14.22 -29.83 -16.99
N ILE A 724 -13.17 -29.71 -16.15
CA ILE A 724 -12.80 -28.42 -15.55
C ILE A 724 -11.42 -27.88 -15.98
N GLY A 725 -10.60 -28.64 -16.69
CA GLY A 725 -9.26 -28.19 -17.07
C GLY A 725 -9.25 -26.93 -17.92
N ARG A 726 -10.23 -26.76 -18.82
CA ARG A 726 -10.36 -25.50 -19.59
C ARG A 726 -10.77 -24.30 -18.71
N PRO A 727 -11.84 -24.37 -17.92
CA PRO A 727 -12.19 -23.30 -16.99
C PRO A 727 -10.99 -22.87 -16.12
N VAL A 728 -10.26 -23.78 -15.49
CA VAL A 728 -9.08 -23.50 -14.67
C VAL A 728 -8.01 -22.73 -15.43
N VAL A 729 -7.67 -23.12 -16.65
CA VAL A 729 -6.70 -22.37 -17.45
C VAL A 729 -7.22 -20.96 -17.81
N PHE A 730 -8.51 -20.81 -18.10
CA PHE A 730 -9.09 -19.51 -18.42
C PHE A 730 -9.14 -18.57 -17.22
N THR A 731 -9.54 -19.07 -16.05
CA THR A 731 -9.53 -18.28 -14.80
C THR A 731 -8.12 -17.85 -14.45
N SER A 732 -7.16 -18.77 -14.49
CA SER A 732 -5.74 -18.46 -14.23
C SER A 732 -5.16 -17.44 -15.21
N VAL A 733 -5.43 -17.57 -16.54
CA VAL A 733 -5.00 -16.57 -17.54
C VAL A 733 -5.62 -15.20 -17.27
N SER A 734 -6.90 -15.19 -16.89
CA SER A 734 -7.59 -13.94 -16.54
C SER A 734 -6.98 -13.26 -15.32
N LEU A 735 -6.67 -14.04 -14.27
CA LEU A 735 -5.99 -13.55 -13.07
C LEU A 735 -4.58 -13.02 -13.40
N ILE A 736 -3.81 -13.76 -14.19
CA ILE A 736 -2.49 -13.33 -14.65
C ILE A 736 -2.57 -11.96 -15.37
N ILE A 737 -3.51 -11.82 -16.32
CA ILE A 737 -3.71 -10.55 -17.04
C ILE A 737 -4.12 -9.44 -16.08
N GLY A 738 -5.05 -9.72 -15.16
CA GLY A 738 -5.52 -8.74 -14.18
C GLY A 738 -4.40 -8.25 -13.27
N PHE A 739 -3.54 -9.14 -12.80
CA PHE A 739 -2.40 -8.78 -11.95
C PHE A 739 -1.27 -8.10 -12.73
N LEU A 740 -1.02 -8.46 -13.97
CA LEU A 740 -0.07 -7.75 -14.82
C LEU A 740 -0.45 -6.28 -15.08
N VAL A 741 -1.72 -5.89 -14.90
CA VAL A 741 -2.13 -4.48 -14.96
C VAL A 741 -1.37 -3.64 -13.93
N PHE A 742 -1.09 -4.20 -12.76
CA PHE A 742 -0.36 -3.49 -11.70
C PHE A 742 1.04 -3.04 -12.11
N THR A 743 1.66 -3.68 -13.11
CA THR A 743 2.97 -3.26 -13.65
C THR A 743 2.94 -1.87 -14.29
N THR A 744 1.76 -1.34 -14.58
CA THR A 744 1.58 0.01 -15.12
C THR A 744 1.44 1.09 -14.03
N SER A 745 1.54 0.70 -12.75
CA SER A 745 1.53 1.62 -11.62
C SER A 745 2.80 2.47 -11.57
N VAL A 746 2.67 3.70 -11.06
CA VAL A 746 3.82 4.55 -10.73
C VAL A 746 4.44 4.19 -9.37
N VAL A 747 3.74 3.35 -8.59
CA VAL A 747 4.26 2.79 -7.33
C VAL A 747 4.93 1.47 -7.65
N ARG A 748 6.24 1.40 -7.43
CA ARG A 748 7.09 0.25 -7.78
C ARG A 748 6.63 -1.04 -7.13
N THR A 749 6.36 -1.02 -5.84
CA THR A 749 5.92 -2.18 -5.06
C THR A 749 4.57 -2.73 -5.51
N THR A 750 3.65 -1.88 -5.99
CA THR A 750 2.41 -2.30 -6.65
C THR A 750 2.71 -3.07 -7.94
N GLY A 751 3.69 -2.61 -8.73
CA GLY A 751 4.13 -3.32 -9.94
C GLY A 751 4.75 -4.69 -9.63
N GLU A 752 5.60 -4.76 -8.61
CA GLU A 752 6.22 -5.99 -8.11
C GLU A 752 5.15 -6.99 -7.62
N PHE A 753 4.15 -6.51 -6.86
CA PHE A 753 2.98 -7.32 -6.47
C PHE A 753 2.27 -7.92 -7.68
N GLY A 754 2.11 -7.14 -8.75
CA GLY A 754 1.51 -7.59 -9.99
C GLY A 754 2.27 -8.71 -10.68
N VAL A 755 3.59 -8.56 -10.82
CA VAL A 755 4.46 -9.58 -11.42
C VAL A 755 4.48 -10.86 -10.59
N LEU A 756 4.69 -10.73 -9.28
CA LEU A 756 4.71 -11.86 -8.36
C LEU A 756 3.37 -12.58 -8.33
N GLY A 757 2.24 -11.84 -8.36
CA GLY A 757 0.91 -12.40 -8.45
C GLY A 757 0.67 -13.15 -9.75
N ALA A 758 1.11 -12.61 -10.89
CA ALA A 758 1.04 -13.31 -12.18
C ALA A 758 1.81 -14.63 -12.16
N VAL A 759 3.02 -14.64 -11.58
CA VAL A 759 3.82 -15.87 -11.36
C VAL A 759 3.09 -16.82 -10.44
N ALA A 760 2.50 -16.32 -9.35
CA ALA A 760 1.73 -17.15 -8.41
C ALA A 760 0.58 -17.88 -9.09
N PHE A 761 -0.25 -17.17 -9.87
CA PHE A 761 -1.37 -17.81 -10.59
C PHE A 761 -0.91 -18.78 -11.67
N PHE A 762 0.20 -18.50 -12.34
CA PHE A 762 0.81 -19.45 -13.25
C PHE A 762 1.25 -20.74 -12.51
N CYS A 763 1.92 -20.60 -11.36
CA CYS A 763 2.34 -21.71 -10.52
C CYS A 763 1.14 -22.47 -9.94
N GLY A 764 0.06 -21.78 -9.55
CA GLY A 764 -1.20 -22.35 -9.07
C GLY A 764 -1.86 -23.22 -10.14
N CYS A 765 -2.04 -22.67 -11.33
CA CYS A 765 -2.57 -23.41 -12.48
C CYS A 765 -1.74 -24.68 -12.77
N LEU A 766 -0.41 -24.54 -12.76
CA LEU A 766 0.49 -25.68 -12.97
C LEU A 766 0.36 -26.70 -11.83
N ALA A 767 0.28 -26.28 -10.58
CA ALA A 767 0.11 -27.17 -9.43
C ALA A 767 -1.24 -27.89 -9.46
N ASP A 768 -2.33 -27.23 -9.79
CA ASP A 768 -3.65 -27.83 -9.87
C ASP A 768 -3.76 -28.87 -11.01
N LEU A 769 -3.10 -28.61 -12.14
CA LEU A 769 -3.14 -29.54 -13.28
C LEU A 769 -2.07 -30.65 -13.22
N THR A 770 -1.06 -30.54 -12.33
CA THR A 770 0.02 -31.56 -12.25
C THR A 770 0.15 -32.16 -10.85
N LEU A 771 0.32 -31.33 -9.81
CA LEU A 771 0.54 -31.76 -8.44
C LEU A 771 -0.73 -32.33 -7.82
N SER A 772 -1.91 -31.70 -8.02
CA SER A 772 -3.20 -32.21 -7.51
C SER A 772 -3.53 -33.60 -8.03
N PRO A 773 -3.47 -33.90 -9.36
CA PRO A 773 -3.60 -35.23 -9.88
C PRO A 773 -2.62 -36.24 -9.29
N ALA A 774 -1.34 -35.87 -9.14
CA ALA A 774 -0.29 -36.72 -8.59
C ALA A 774 -0.56 -37.09 -7.12
N LEU A 775 -0.95 -36.10 -6.29
CA LEU A 775 -1.28 -36.28 -4.87
C LEU A 775 -2.51 -37.21 -4.71
N LEU A 776 -3.58 -36.96 -5.48
CA LEU A 776 -4.80 -37.77 -5.44
C LEU A 776 -4.52 -39.23 -5.85
N TYR A 777 -3.67 -39.42 -6.86
CA TYR A 777 -3.29 -40.77 -7.32
C TYR A 777 -2.44 -41.51 -6.29
N LEU A 778 -1.49 -40.84 -5.61
CA LEU A 778 -0.61 -41.46 -4.61
C LEU A 778 -1.32 -41.72 -3.30
N PHE A 779 -2.07 -40.74 -2.78
CA PHE A 779 -2.65 -40.82 -1.43
C PHE A 779 -4.04 -41.44 -1.39
N ARG A 780 -4.78 -41.50 -2.51
CA ARG A 780 -6.13 -42.06 -2.63
C ARG A 780 -7.05 -41.70 -1.46
N PRO A 781 -7.31 -40.43 -1.19
CA PRO A 781 -7.95 -39.95 0.04
C PRO A 781 -9.38 -40.46 0.22
N LEU A 782 -10.06 -40.92 -0.84
CA LEU A 782 -11.41 -41.49 -0.82
C LEU A 782 -11.43 -43.01 -0.68
N GLY A 783 -10.27 -43.66 -0.52
CA GLY A 783 -10.15 -45.10 -0.36
C GLY A 783 -9.58 -45.83 -1.58
N LYS A 784 -9.52 -47.17 -1.50
CA LYS A 784 -9.04 -48.01 -2.61
C LYS A 784 -10.09 -48.02 -3.73
N ASP A 785 -9.59 -48.18 -4.96
CA ASP A 785 -10.46 -48.37 -6.14
C ASP A 785 -11.44 -49.52 -5.90
N ARG A 786 -12.70 -49.31 -6.22
CA ARG A 786 -13.76 -50.30 -6.12
C ARG A 786 -13.79 -51.11 -7.42
N ASP A 787 -13.76 -52.42 -7.31
CA ASP A 787 -14.05 -53.31 -8.46
C ASP A 787 -15.54 -53.15 -8.84
N VAL A 788 -15.86 -52.14 -9.67
CA VAL A 788 -17.23 -51.90 -10.19
C VAL A 788 -17.56 -52.88 -11.34
N ALA A 789 -16.67 -53.77 -11.68
CA ALA A 789 -16.90 -54.77 -12.71
C ALA A 789 -17.50 -56.08 -12.13
N LYS A 790 -18.77 -56.03 -11.68
CA LYS A 790 -19.69 -57.22 -11.65
C LYS A 790 -21.04 -56.81 -11.09
N GLY A 791 -21.87 -56.26 -11.95
CA GLY A 791 -23.26 -55.95 -11.58
C GLY A 791 -23.97 -55.10 -12.64
N ALA A 792 -23.96 -55.56 -13.88
CA ALA A 792 -24.90 -55.13 -14.91
C ALA A 792 -25.40 -56.37 -15.63
#